data_4efd5a64ed4b23cddef88f511ccd3e00
#
_entry.id   4efd5a64ed4b23cddef88f511ccd3e00
#
_cell.length_a   1.000
_cell.length_b   1.000
_cell.length_c   1.000
_cell.angle_alpha   90.00
_cell.angle_beta   90.00
_cell.angle_gamma   90.00
#
_symmetry.space_group_name_H-M   'P 1'
#
loop_
_entity.id
_entity.type
_entity.pdbx_description
1 polymer ?
#
loop_
_entity_poly.entity_id
_entity_poly.type
_entity_poly.pdbx_seq_one_letter_code
_entity_poly.pdbx_strand_id
1 'polypeptide(L)'
;MTHRRFLMAVVFIGFTAFPSVAQMPRPLPSLHVEGRNMVDRHGNKVLLHGVMDTPHPYFNGGRWGWNIDDSSVPACLNYFEKLFRGLTDASQGAYCNVFRLHLDPCWTNDPTKPLVGKKGEENISQFSADRLRRYLQSLYIPLMQKAMAHGLYVVVRPPGVCPHEIRVGDAYQQYLTTVWDIVSREAVVQQYAGQISLELANEPVVVKDATGKASDHALRDFFQPIVDKIRGNGFKGILWISGSSWQGNYVGYARHPITDDNFGYAVHDYPGWYGMSDERPNAEEGIRRFKGLVPVVEPRPVMITEVDWSPEKAGEGHYDEHGKWVKANYGTWATASTSKWGVAYKRMIDHYGNISMTLSGTGCYLDIDELVGKGRVVAAFGELKEACGAACMGWYKAYNTTAKPYPDDYVFSAAERRIDSICWALKDTLLMPGDSYHAPLTLFFPGGRSVEVLPKAIQYTVSAPDVVGITDGVIHAKSDGTAQITAVYTTETGETLSRKITVRVQMFSFEASAIRTDIFDHGTYDETKRVFQPGKWGQMGWQFDGGIGLSKHYLVLKLDKPQTCGAKLMLFPQQSIWGDSYEIALENKTTIVVDLTKEKTKQGKVLGHTPIYIVSLWGNGAGEIDVNNLYLTHNADDMPTAITPIVNANPDFTDVYNLYGIRVRSHVSTEIATAGLPPGIYIAGGKKVVVR
;
A
#
# COMPACT_ATOMS: atom_id res chain seq x y z
N MET A 1 52.90 -57.33 -66.97
CA MET A 1 52.25 -55.99 -66.85
C MET A 1 50.93 -56.18 -66.14
N THR A 2 50.87 -55.95 -64.87
CA THR A 2 49.77 -56.26 -63.97
C THR A 2 49.05 -55.00 -63.54
N HIS A 3 47.81 -54.85 -63.99
CA HIS A 3 46.93 -53.78 -63.54
C HIS A 3 46.34 -54.11 -62.19
N ARG A 4 46.70 -53.31 -61.18
CA ARG A 4 46.03 -53.23 -59.86
C ARG A 4 44.83 -52.27 -59.93
N ARG A 5 43.61 -52.76 -59.77
CA ARG A 5 42.40 -51.93 -59.54
C ARG A 5 42.32 -51.59 -58.06
N PHE A 6 42.30 -50.25 -57.78
CA PHE A 6 41.96 -49.75 -56.45
C PHE A 6 40.42 -49.67 -56.29
N LEU A 7 39.88 -50.37 -55.35
CA LEU A 7 38.48 -50.24 -54.92
C LEU A 7 38.39 -49.14 -53.87
N MET A 8 37.72 -48.07 -54.22
CA MET A 8 37.42 -46.96 -53.26
C MET A 8 36.12 -47.32 -52.51
N ALA A 9 36.20 -47.69 -51.25
CA ALA A 9 35.02 -47.86 -50.38
C ALA A 9 34.55 -46.51 -49.88
N VAL A 10 33.37 -46.07 -50.31
CA VAL A 10 32.67 -44.90 -49.83
C VAL A 10 31.95 -45.31 -48.56
N VAL A 11 32.42 -44.84 -47.39
CA VAL A 11 31.72 -44.99 -46.11
C VAL A 11 30.67 -43.90 -46.01
N PHE A 12 29.39 -44.23 -46.13
CA PHE A 12 28.27 -43.37 -45.79
C PHE A 12 28.17 -43.30 -44.26
N ILE A 13 28.60 -42.18 -43.66
CA ILE A 13 28.28 -41.85 -42.28
C ILE A 13 26.87 -41.24 -42.27
N GLY A 14 25.88 -42.08 -41.93
CA GLY A 14 24.52 -41.62 -41.68
C GLY A 14 24.50 -40.79 -40.38
N PHE A 15 24.39 -39.48 -40.51
CA PHE A 15 24.02 -38.65 -39.39
C PHE A 15 22.58 -38.97 -39.02
N THR A 16 22.37 -39.77 -37.99
CA THR A 16 21.08 -39.82 -37.29
C THR A 16 20.91 -38.53 -36.51
N ALA A 17 20.11 -37.62 -37.05
CA ALA A 17 19.63 -36.46 -36.29
C ALA A 17 18.83 -36.99 -35.08
N PHE A 18 19.42 -36.95 -33.90
CA PHE A 18 18.67 -37.09 -32.68
C PHE A 18 17.69 -35.90 -32.60
N PRO A 19 16.39 -36.15 -32.40
CA PRO A 19 15.49 -35.02 -32.13
C PRO A 19 16.05 -34.27 -30.91
N SER A 20 16.33 -33.00 -31.09
CA SER A 20 16.67 -32.13 -29.96
C SER A 20 15.51 -32.24 -28.98
N VAL A 21 15.75 -32.87 -27.83
CA VAL A 21 14.83 -32.79 -26.69
C VAL A 21 14.72 -31.30 -26.40
N ALA A 22 13.59 -30.72 -26.74
CA ALA A 22 13.29 -29.35 -26.36
C ALA A 22 13.53 -29.26 -24.85
N GLN A 23 14.53 -28.52 -24.47
CA GLN A 23 14.90 -28.32 -23.06
C GLN A 23 13.65 -27.74 -22.40
N MET A 24 13.03 -28.51 -21.52
CA MET A 24 11.87 -28.06 -20.76
C MET A 24 12.25 -26.71 -20.15
N PRO A 25 11.41 -25.65 -20.29
CA PRO A 25 11.70 -24.37 -19.66
C PRO A 25 12.00 -24.64 -18.18
N ARG A 26 13.07 -24.04 -17.66
CA ARG A 26 13.35 -24.16 -16.22
C ARG A 26 12.11 -23.70 -15.47
N PRO A 27 11.68 -24.41 -14.43
CA PRO A 27 10.55 -23.97 -13.62
C PRO A 27 10.85 -22.57 -13.06
N LEU A 28 9.83 -21.72 -12.97
CA LEU A 28 9.96 -20.42 -12.32
C LEU A 28 10.48 -20.63 -10.89
N PRO A 29 11.34 -19.72 -10.38
CA PRO A 29 11.81 -19.77 -9.00
C PRO A 29 10.66 -19.77 -8.00
N SER A 30 10.84 -20.48 -6.89
CA SER A 30 9.83 -20.53 -5.83
C SER A 30 9.81 -19.24 -5.02
N LEU A 31 8.61 -18.74 -4.75
CA LEU A 31 8.39 -17.55 -3.91
C LEU A 31 7.74 -17.91 -2.58
N HIS A 32 8.09 -17.16 -1.56
CA HIS A 32 7.46 -17.22 -0.23
C HIS A 32 7.50 -15.84 0.43
N VAL A 33 6.84 -15.71 1.58
CA VAL A 33 6.82 -14.47 2.36
C VAL A 33 7.83 -14.55 3.50
N GLU A 34 8.67 -13.53 3.61
CA GLU A 34 9.58 -13.34 4.73
C GLU A 34 9.44 -11.92 5.25
N GLY A 35 8.91 -11.79 6.48
CA GLY A 35 8.58 -10.49 7.04
C GLY A 35 7.58 -9.73 6.19
N ARG A 36 7.98 -8.53 5.77
CA ARG A 36 7.14 -7.66 4.91
C ARG A 36 7.33 -7.87 3.42
N ASN A 37 8.19 -8.77 3.00
CA ASN A 37 8.54 -8.97 1.60
C ASN A 37 8.10 -10.34 1.08
N MET A 38 7.78 -10.36 -0.20
CA MET A 38 7.83 -11.57 -0.98
C MET A 38 9.27 -11.77 -1.44
N VAL A 39 9.78 -12.98 -1.26
CA VAL A 39 11.18 -13.30 -1.56
C VAL A 39 11.30 -14.60 -2.35
N ASP A 40 12.42 -14.74 -3.05
CA ASP A 40 12.83 -16.02 -3.64
C ASP A 40 13.51 -16.93 -2.60
N ARG A 41 13.91 -18.13 -2.99
CA ARG A 41 14.56 -19.10 -2.10
C ARG A 41 15.86 -18.58 -1.46
N HIS A 42 16.46 -17.55 -2.03
CA HIS A 42 17.72 -16.97 -1.56
C HIS A 42 17.51 -15.71 -0.70
N GLY A 43 16.26 -15.39 -0.35
CA GLY A 43 15.90 -14.20 0.43
C GLY A 43 15.94 -12.89 -0.35
N ASN A 44 16.12 -12.92 -1.68
CA ASN A 44 16.08 -11.70 -2.47
C ASN A 44 14.65 -11.23 -2.63
N LYS A 45 14.43 -9.94 -2.41
CA LYS A 45 13.11 -9.34 -2.59
C LYS A 45 12.65 -9.45 -4.05
N VAL A 46 11.41 -9.88 -4.23
CA VAL A 46 10.74 -10.02 -5.53
C VAL A 46 9.50 -9.15 -5.56
N LEU A 47 9.32 -8.42 -6.66
CA LEU A 47 8.09 -7.67 -6.94
C LEU A 47 7.48 -8.21 -8.23
N LEU A 48 6.19 -8.49 -8.18
CA LEU A 48 5.44 -9.01 -9.32
C LEU A 48 4.58 -7.89 -9.93
N HIS A 49 4.67 -7.76 -11.25
CA HIS A 49 3.94 -6.75 -12.01
C HIS A 49 3.34 -7.41 -13.25
N GLY A 50 2.03 -7.29 -13.38
CA GLY A 50 1.33 -7.93 -14.48
C GLY A 50 -0.08 -7.40 -14.68
N VAL A 51 -0.93 -8.27 -15.17
CA VAL A 51 -2.31 -7.95 -15.50
C VAL A 51 -3.24 -9.05 -15.02
N MET A 52 -4.53 -8.77 -14.97
CA MET A 52 -5.56 -9.77 -14.79
C MET A 52 -6.36 -9.98 -16.07
N ASP A 53 -6.96 -11.13 -16.20
CA ASP A 53 -8.04 -11.40 -17.14
C ASP A 53 -8.90 -12.55 -16.65
N THR A 54 -10.10 -12.64 -17.20
CA THR A 54 -11.04 -13.71 -16.94
C THR A 54 -11.36 -14.45 -18.23
N PRO A 55 -11.46 -15.79 -18.21
CA PRO A 55 -11.90 -16.55 -19.38
C PRO A 55 -13.41 -16.39 -19.65
N HIS A 56 -13.94 -15.18 -19.48
CA HIS A 56 -15.32 -14.83 -19.73
C HIS A 56 -15.52 -14.27 -21.15
N PRO A 57 -16.45 -14.79 -21.96
CA PRO A 57 -16.61 -14.36 -23.35
C PRO A 57 -17.01 -12.89 -23.49
N TYR A 58 -17.72 -12.32 -22.52
CA TYR A 58 -18.11 -10.91 -22.54
C TYR A 58 -16.90 -9.98 -22.60
N PHE A 59 -15.90 -10.21 -21.74
CA PHE A 59 -14.68 -9.38 -21.70
C PHE A 59 -13.73 -9.66 -22.87
N ASN A 60 -13.89 -10.77 -23.55
CA ASN A 60 -13.03 -11.21 -24.64
C ASN A 60 -13.74 -11.21 -26.01
N GLY A 61 -14.82 -10.45 -26.16
CA GLY A 61 -15.51 -10.26 -27.44
C GLY A 61 -16.11 -11.55 -28.03
N GLY A 62 -16.50 -12.50 -27.21
CA GLY A 62 -17.10 -13.78 -27.67
C GLY A 62 -16.14 -14.69 -28.44
N ARG A 63 -14.81 -14.54 -28.27
CA ARG A 63 -13.79 -15.25 -29.08
C ARG A 63 -13.87 -16.79 -29.01
N TRP A 64 -14.48 -17.34 -27.96
CA TRP A 64 -14.71 -18.81 -27.83
C TRP A 64 -16.18 -19.17 -27.71
N GLY A 65 -17.06 -18.32 -28.25
CA GLY A 65 -18.52 -18.47 -28.20
C GLY A 65 -19.13 -17.81 -26.97
N TRP A 66 -20.45 -17.62 -27.02
CA TRP A 66 -21.22 -17.01 -25.93
C TRP A 66 -21.84 -18.06 -24.99
N ASN A 67 -22.05 -19.28 -25.51
CA ASN A 67 -22.50 -20.43 -24.72
C ASN A 67 -21.29 -21.27 -24.35
N ILE A 68 -20.97 -21.30 -23.06
CA ILE A 68 -19.76 -21.94 -22.54
C ILE A 68 -20.01 -23.41 -22.26
N ASP A 69 -19.27 -24.25 -22.99
CA ASP A 69 -19.19 -25.69 -22.81
C ASP A 69 -17.79 -26.21 -23.13
N ASP A 70 -17.63 -27.54 -23.19
CA ASP A 70 -16.35 -28.17 -23.46
C ASP A 70 -15.77 -27.80 -24.83
N SER A 71 -16.61 -27.49 -25.82
CA SER A 71 -16.15 -27.08 -27.15
C SER A 71 -15.50 -25.70 -27.16
N SER A 72 -15.77 -24.86 -26.14
CA SER A 72 -15.17 -23.55 -25.95
C SER A 72 -13.72 -23.61 -25.42
N VAL A 73 -13.35 -24.70 -24.74
CA VAL A 73 -12.04 -24.85 -24.07
C VAL A 73 -10.85 -24.67 -25.01
N PRO A 74 -10.77 -25.32 -26.18
CA PRO A 74 -9.61 -25.18 -27.07
C PRO A 74 -9.39 -23.75 -27.57
N ALA A 75 -10.47 -23.04 -27.91
CA ALA A 75 -10.40 -21.65 -28.38
C ALA A 75 -9.93 -20.71 -27.26
N CYS A 76 -10.46 -20.91 -26.04
CA CYS A 76 -10.05 -20.16 -24.86
C CYS A 76 -8.55 -20.38 -24.54
N LEU A 77 -8.10 -21.63 -24.51
CA LEU A 77 -6.70 -21.97 -24.28
C LEU A 77 -5.76 -21.38 -25.34
N ASN A 78 -6.19 -21.36 -26.61
CA ASN A 78 -5.39 -20.79 -27.70
C ASN A 78 -5.30 -19.26 -27.59
N TYR A 79 -6.38 -18.58 -27.16
CA TYR A 79 -6.36 -17.15 -26.92
C TYR A 79 -5.36 -16.79 -25.81
N PHE A 80 -5.46 -17.46 -24.66
CA PHE A 80 -4.57 -17.19 -23.53
C PHE A 80 -3.12 -17.57 -23.82
N GLU A 81 -2.84 -18.57 -24.65
CA GLU A 81 -1.49 -18.87 -25.11
C GLU A 81 -0.86 -17.69 -25.86
N LYS A 82 -1.62 -17.08 -26.77
CA LYS A 82 -1.17 -15.88 -27.48
C LYS A 82 -0.98 -14.70 -26.53
N LEU A 83 -1.90 -14.54 -25.57
CA LEU A 83 -1.86 -13.48 -24.57
C LEU A 83 -0.63 -13.60 -23.68
N PHE A 84 -0.36 -14.77 -23.09
CA PHE A 84 0.78 -14.98 -22.21
C PHE A 84 2.10 -14.74 -22.94
N ARG A 85 2.23 -15.20 -24.16
CA ARG A 85 3.37 -14.91 -25.01
C ARG A 85 3.55 -13.41 -25.24
N GLY A 86 2.46 -12.68 -25.52
CA GLY A 86 2.50 -11.24 -25.73
C GLY A 86 2.88 -10.46 -24.48
N LEU A 87 2.34 -10.86 -23.32
CA LEU A 87 2.60 -10.19 -22.03
C LEU A 87 4.07 -10.31 -21.58
N THR A 88 4.81 -11.29 -22.09
CA THR A 88 6.19 -11.61 -21.69
C THR A 88 7.21 -11.39 -22.81
N ASP A 89 6.80 -10.81 -23.95
CA ASP A 89 7.69 -10.56 -25.08
C ASP A 89 8.62 -9.36 -24.81
N ALA A 90 9.72 -9.63 -24.12
CA ALA A 90 10.72 -8.65 -23.80
C ALA A 90 11.34 -7.97 -25.05
N SER A 91 11.34 -8.64 -26.21
CA SER A 91 11.83 -8.09 -27.47
C SER A 91 10.95 -6.94 -27.97
N GLN A 92 9.68 -6.94 -27.59
CA GLN A 92 8.69 -5.90 -27.90
C GLN A 92 8.41 -4.98 -26.71
N GLY A 93 9.16 -5.09 -25.61
CA GLY A 93 9.04 -4.24 -24.42
C GLY A 93 8.03 -4.71 -23.37
N ALA A 94 7.45 -5.90 -23.52
CA ALA A 94 6.52 -6.47 -22.55
C ALA A 94 7.26 -7.27 -21.49
N TYR A 95 7.04 -6.93 -20.20
CA TYR A 95 7.77 -7.48 -19.05
C TYR A 95 6.84 -7.90 -17.90
N CYS A 96 5.62 -8.37 -18.20
CA CYS A 96 4.79 -8.96 -17.15
C CYS A 96 5.48 -10.20 -16.60
N ASN A 97 5.40 -10.39 -15.29
CA ASN A 97 5.90 -11.57 -14.59
C ASN A 97 4.83 -12.24 -13.70
N VAL A 98 3.61 -11.74 -13.70
CA VAL A 98 2.47 -12.32 -13.00
C VAL A 98 1.19 -12.16 -13.80
N PHE A 99 0.28 -13.11 -13.61
CA PHE A 99 -1.05 -13.08 -14.18
C PHE A 99 -2.09 -13.43 -13.10
N ARG A 100 -3.09 -12.56 -12.88
CA ARG A 100 -4.20 -12.85 -11.98
C ARG A 100 -5.33 -13.51 -12.76
N LEU A 101 -5.55 -14.78 -12.50
CA LEU A 101 -6.50 -15.65 -13.19
C LEU A 101 -7.80 -15.79 -12.42
N HIS A 102 -8.91 -15.49 -13.08
CA HIS A 102 -10.23 -15.64 -12.49
C HIS A 102 -10.81 -17.03 -12.73
N LEU A 103 -11.27 -17.68 -11.67
CA LEU A 103 -12.18 -18.82 -11.77
C LEU A 103 -13.58 -18.25 -12.03
N ASP A 104 -13.98 -18.14 -13.29
CA ASP A 104 -15.16 -17.39 -13.65
C ASP A 104 -16.48 -18.16 -13.47
N PRO A 105 -17.57 -17.51 -13.02
CA PRO A 105 -18.89 -18.13 -12.88
C PRO A 105 -19.44 -18.75 -14.17
N CYS A 106 -19.09 -18.25 -15.35
CA CYS A 106 -19.57 -18.82 -16.62
C CYS A 106 -19.10 -20.27 -16.82
N TRP A 107 -17.98 -20.67 -16.22
CA TRP A 107 -17.48 -22.06 -16.26
C TRP A 107 -17.93 -22.87 -15.04
N THR A 108 -18.08 -22.23 -13.87
CA THR A 108 -18.31 -22.93 -12.61
C THR A 108 -19.77 -23.03 -12.21
N ASN A 109 -20.65 -22.20 -12.79
CA ASN A 109 -22.09 -22.28 -12.57
C ASN A 109 -22.72 -23.36 -13.47
N ASP A 110 -23.71 -24.05 -12.96
CA ASP A 110 -24.54 -25.00 -13.67
C ASP A 110 -25.81 -24.29 -14.17
N PRO A 111 -25.95 -24.05 -15.48
CA PRO A 111 -27.10 -23.36 -16.02
C PRO A 111 -28.42 -24.13 -15.88
N THR A 112 -28.36 -25.43 -15.53
CA THR A 112 -29.54 -26.25 -15.28
C THR A 112 -30.13 -26.07 -13.88
N LYS A 113 -29.31 -25.54 -12.94
CA LYS A 113 -29.78 -25.19 -11.60
C LYS A 113 -30.66 -23.95 -11.63
N PRO A 114 -31.76 -23.90 -10.85
CA PRO A 114 -32.57 -22.71 -10.75
C PRO A 114 -31.74 -21.55 -10.17
N LEU A 115 -31.87 -20.38 -10.83
CA LEU A 115 -31.34 -19.14 -10.28
C LEU A 115 -32.24 -18.69 -9.12
N VAL A 116 -31.68 -18.57 -7.93
CA VAL A 116 -32.35 -18.06 -6.73
C VAL A 116 -31.85 -16.64 -6.45
N GLY A 117 -32.76 -15.68 -6.43
CA GLY A 117 -32.41 -14.26 -6.22
C GLY A 117 -32.12 -13.51 -7.53
N LYS A 118 -31.42 -12.38 -7.42
CA LYS A 118 -31.04 -11.57 -8.59
C LYS A 118 -29.86 -12.21 -9.32
N LYS A 119 -29.85 -12.07 -10.65
CA LYS A 119 -28.70 -12.42 -11.47
C LYS A 119 -27.58 -11.41 -11.21
N GLY A 120 -26.39 -11.87 -10.93
CA GLY A 120 -25.19 -11.05 -10.69
C GLY A 120 -23.98 -11.96 -10.43
N GLU A 121 -22.80 -11.40 -10.44
CA GLU A 121 -21.55 -12.12 -10.16
C GLU A 121 -21.46 -12.57 -8.70
N GLU A 122 -22.20 -11.90 -7.80
CA GLU A 122 -22.31 -12.23 -6.38
C GLU A 122 -23.23 -13.44 -6.10
N ASN A 123 -23.97 -13.90 -7.14
CA ASN A 123 -24.98 -14.96 -6.97
C ASN A 123 -24.36 -16.35 -7.07
N ILE A 124 -24.29 -17.05 -5.96
CA ILE A 124 -23.72 -18.40 -5.85
C ILE A 124 -24.75 -19.55 -6.00
N SER A 125 -26.04 -19.25 -6.26
CA SER A 125 -27.09 -20.29 -6.27
C SER A 125 -26.92 -21.35 -7.36
N GLN A 126 -26.27 -20.98 -8.46
CA GLN A 126 -25.98 -21.89 -9.57
C GLN A 126 -24.59 -22.52 -9.48
N PHE A 127 -23.78 -22.18 -8.48
CA PHE A 127 -22.45 -22.77 -8.33
C PHE A 127 -22.49 -24.30 -8.31
N SER A 128 -21.57 -24.93 -9.00
CA SER A 128 -21.41 -26.37 -9.05
C SER A 128 -19.97 -26.80 -8.78
N ALA A 129 -19.77 -27.47 -7.66
CA ALA A 129 -18.47 -28.04 -7.30
C ALA A 129 -17.95 -29.02 -8.37
N ASP A 130 -18.85 -29.76 -9.02
CA ASP A 130 -18.48 -30.72 -10.07
C ASP A 130 -18.05 -30.00 -11.36
N ARG A 131 -18.70 -28.90 -11.73
CA ARG A 131 -18.27 -28.06 -12.85
C ARG A 131 -16.92 -27.39 -12.52
N LEU A 132 -16.73 -26.91 -11.30
CA LEU A 132 -15.43 -26.39 -10.88
C LEU A 132 -14.34 -27.46 -11.03
N ARG A 133 -14.54 -28.68 -10.51
CA ARG A 133 -13.57 -29.79 -10.69
C ARG A 133 -13.31 -30.09 -12.17
N ARG A 134 -14.36 -30.17 -12.97
CA ARG A 134 -14.25 -30.45 -14.41
C ARG A 134 -13.40 -29.40 -15.12
N TYR A 135 -13.75 -28.10 -14.99
CA TYR A 135 -13.03 -27.04 -15.69
C TYR A 135 -11.72 -26.67 -15.05
N LEU A 136 -11.53 -26.99 -13.77
CA LEU A 136 -10.20 -26.92 -13.16
C LEU A 136 -9.22 -27.83 -13.90
N GLN A 137 -9.61 -29.05 -14.27
CA GLN A 137 -8.78 -29.99 -15.02
C GLN A 137 -8.65 -29.61 -16.51
N SER A 138 -9.75 -29.28 -17.18
CA SER A 138 -9.75 -29.10 -18.64
C SER A 138 -9.35 -27.70 -19.10
N LEU A 139 -9.47 -26.69 -18.24
CA LEU A 139 -9.21 -25.28 -18.58
C LEU A 139 -8.19 -24.62 -17.65
N TYR A 140 -8.47 -24.52 -16.34
CA TYR A 140 -7.72 -23.64 -15.44
C TYR A 140 -6.31 -24.14 -15.14
N ILE A 141 -6.12 -25.45 -14.90
CA ILE A 141 -4.78 -26.02 -14.72
C ILE A 141 -3.95 -25.87 -16.00
N PRO A 142 -4.46 -26.19 -17.21
CA PRO A 142 -3.78 -25.87 -18.46
C PRO A 142 -3.43 -24.37 -18.63
N LEU A 143 -4.34 -23.44 -18.23
CA LEU A 143 -4.03 -22.01 -18.25
C LEU A 143 -2.89 -21.64 -17.30
N MET A 144 -2.90 -22.15 -16.07
CA MET A 144 -1.83 -21.94 -15.09
C MET A 144 -0.49 -22.46 -15.62
N GLN A 145 -0.48 -23.67 -16.18
CA GLN A 145 0.73 -24.27 -16.74
C GLN A 145 1.28 -23.48 -17.94
N LYS A 146 0.39 -23.00 -18.83
CA LYS A 146 0.76 -22.13 -19.95
C LYS A 146 1.32 -20.80 -19.48
N ALA A 147 0.67 -20.14 -18.50
CA ALA A 147 1.19 -18.90 -17.91
C ALA A 147 2.61 -19.09 -17.36
N MET A 148 2.82 -20.15 -16.55
CA MET A 148 4.14 -20.48 -16.00
C MET A 148 5.17 -20.79 -17.07
N ALA A 149 4.79 -21.49 -18.13
CA ALA A 149 5.68 -21.79 -19.26
C ALA A 149 6.16 -20.53 -20.01
N HIS A 150 5.37 -19.45 -19.95
CA HIS A 150 5.73 -18.14 -20.46
C HIS A 150 6.40 -17.21 -19.42
N GLY A 151 6.72 -17.72 -18.22
CA GLY A 151 7.42 -16.91 -17.21
C GLY A 151 6.51 -16.09 -16.30
N LEU A 152 5.21 -16.41 -16.24
CA LEU A 152 4.23 -15.71 -15.40
C LEU A 152 3.93 -16.52 -14.13
N TYR A 153 4.10 -15.91 -12.97
CA TYR A 153 3.49 -16.38 -11.72
C TYR A 153 1.97 -16.25 -11.82
N VAL A 154 1.24 -17.06 -11.07
CA VAL A 154 -0.21 -17.07 -11.16
C VAL A 154 -0.84 -16.73 -9.80
N VAL A 155 -1.73 -15.75 -9.79
CA VAL A 155 -2.63 -15.47 -8.67
C VAL A 155 -4.01 -15.96 -9.07
N VAL A 156 -4.55 -16.95 -8.36
CA VAL A 156 -5.87 -17.49 -8.63
C VAL A 156 -6.88 -16.86 -7.69
N ARG A 157 -7.95 -16.28 -8.24
CA ARG A 157 -9.07 -15.76 -7.45
C ARG A 157 -10.33 -16.62 -7.60
N PRO A 158 -11.24 -16.63 -6.59
CA PRO A 158 -12.46 -17.44 -6.66
C PRO A 158 -13.46 -16.88 -7.70
N PRO A 159 -14.48 -17.67 -8.08
CA PRO A 159 -15.48 -17.20 -9.04
C PRO A 159 -16.36 -16.08 -8.49
N GLY A 160 -16.63 -15.07 -9.31
CA GLY A 160 -17.52 -13.97 -9.01
C GLY A 160 -16.96 -12.92 -8.04
N VAL A 161 -17.84 -12.09 -7.52
CA VAL A 161 -17.55 -11.07 -6.50
C VAL A 161 -18.29 -11.40 -5.21
N CYS A 162 -17.84 -10.85 -4.08
CA CYS A 162 -18.55 -11.02 -2.82
C CYS A 162 -19.90 -10.32 -2.84
N PRO A 163 -20.94 -10.89 -2.21
CA PRO A 163 -22.14 -10.14 -1.86
C PRO A 163 -21.78 -8.88 -1.05
N HIS A 164 -22.57 -7.83 -1.20
CA HIS A 164 -22.34 -6.57 -0.49
C HIS A 164 -22.18 -6.75 1.02
N GLU A 165 -22.91 -7.68 1.61
CA GLU A 165 -22.78 -8.05 3.02
C GLU A 165 -22.55 -9.55 3.13
N ILE A 166 -21.47 -9.92 3.81
CA ILE A 166 -21.11 -11.29 4.17
C ILE A 166 -20.93 -11.41 5.70
N ARG A 167 -21.12 -12.62 6.22
CA ARG A 167 -21.09 -12.86 7.66
C ARG A 167 -20.35 -14.16 7.98
N VAL A 168 -19.64 -14.15 9.10
CA VAL A 168 -18.99 -15.36 9.64
C VAL A 168 -20.00 -16.49 9.79
N GLY A 169 -19.73 -17.65 9.18
CA GLY A 169 -20.57 -18.83 9.19
C GLY A 169 -21.70 -18.83 8.14
N ASP A 170 -21.82 -17.82 7.30
CA ASP A 170 -22.86 -17.78 6.28
C ASP A 170 -22.61 -18.71 5.07
N ALA A 171 -23.58 -18.73 4.15
CA ALA A 171 -23.50 -19.55 2.94
C ALA A 171 -22.33 -19.13 2.02
N TYR A 172 -21.94 -17.86 2.04
CA TYR A 172 -20.86 -17.37 1.20
C TYR A 172 -19.50 -17.80 1.73
N GLN A 173 -19.27 -17.80 3.05
CA GLN A 173 -18.05 -18.35 3.65
C GLN A 173 -17.94 -19.85 3.36
N GLN A 174 -19.06 -20.60 3.44
CA GLN A 174 -19.09 -22.03 3.09
C GLN A 174 -18.78 -22.27 1.60
N TYR A 175 -19.32 -21.41 0.72
CA TYR A 175 -19.01 -21.44 -0.70
C TYR A 175 -17.52 -21.24 -0.96
N LEU A 176 -16.89 -20.18 -0.42
CA LEU A 176 -15.46 -19.94 -0.56
C LEU A 176 -14.64 -21.09 0.01
N THR A 177 -15.02 -21.64 1.17
CA THR A 177 -14.37 -22.81 1.75
C THR A 177 -14.43 -24.01 0.81
N THR A 178 -15.56 -24.22 0.13
CA THR A 178 -15.71 -25.31 -0.86
C THR A 178 -14.83 -25.09 -2.08
N VAL A 179 -14.79 -23.86 -2.61
CA VAL A 179 -13.94 -23.52 -3.75
C VAL A 179 -12.48 -23.80 -3.41
N TRP A 180 -12.01 -23.32 -2.26
CA TRP A 180 -10.61 -23.48 -1.86
C TRP A 180 -10.26 -24.90 -1.41
N ASP A 181 -11.22 -25.65 -0.85
CA ASP A 181 -11.02 -27.08 -0.58
C ASP A 181 -10.74 -27.87 -1.88
N ILE A 182 -11.45 -27.53 -2.95
CA ILE A 182 -11.23 -28.18 -4.27
C ILE A 182 -9.88 -27.74 -4.86
N VAL A 183 -9.65 -26.45 -5.00
CA VAL A 183 -8.48 -25.90 -5.70
C VAL A 183 -7.17 -26.27 -4.97
N SER A 184 -7.13 -26.13 -3.65
CA SER A 184 -5.91 -26.37 -2.88
C SER A 184 -5.49 -27.85 -2.80
N ARG A 185 -6.40 -28.78 -3.12
CA ARG A 185 -6.08 -30.24 -3.19
C ARG A 185 -5.50 -30.67 -4.53
N GLU A 186 -5.58 -29.85 -5.55
CA GLU A 186 -5.10 -30.21 -6.87
C GLU A 186 -3.59 -30.44 -6.88
N ALA A 187 -3.17 -31.58 -7.39
CA ALA A 187 -1.77 -32.01 -7.39
C ALA A 187 -0.85 -30.97 -8.06
N VAL A 188 -1.29 -30.39 -9.18
CA VAL A 188 -0.55 -29.35 -9.91
C VAL A 188 -0.44 -28.06 -9.07
N VAL A 189 -1.51 -27.65 -8.40
CA VAL A 189 -1.52 -26.45 -7.54
C VAL A 189 -0.55 -26.65 -6.37
N GLN A 190 -0.54 -27.84 -5.76
CA GLN A 190 0.41 -28.16 -4.68
C GLN A 190 1.85 -28.28 -5.18
N GLN A 191 2.07 -28.90 -6.34
CA GLN A 191 3.40 -29.05 -6.94
C GLN A 191 4.04 -27.69 -7.24
N TYR A 192 3.25 -26.75 -7.71
CA TYR A 192 3.71 -25.41 -8.08
C TYR A 192 3.31 -24.33 -7.04
N ALA A 193 3.25 -24.70 -5.77
CA ALA A 193 2.87 -23.80 -4.69
C ALA A 193 3.82 -22.60 -4.50
N GLY A 194 5.06 -22.67 -5.01
CA GLY A 194 5.97 -21.53 -5.07
C GLY A 194 5.72 -20.58 -6.24
N GLN A 195 4.91 -20.96 -7.22
CA GLN A 195 4.62 -20.20 -8.45
C GLN A 195 3.14 -19.83 -8.57
N ILE A 196 2.27 -20.57 -7.89
CA ILE A 196 0.82 -20.33 -7.82
C ILE A 196 0.47 -19.85 -6.43
N SER A 197 -0.25 -18.75 -6.34
CA SER A 197 -0.79 -18.17 -5.10
C SER A 197 -2.30 -18.05 -5.18
N LEU A 198 -2.98 -18.00 -4.04
CA LEU A 198 -4.44 -18.00 -3.95
C LEU A 198 -4.92 -16.70 -3.31
N GLU A 199 -5.79 -15.96 -3.98
CA GLU A 199 -6.49 -14.78 -3.47
C GLU A 199 -7.86 -15.20 -2.95
N LEU A 200 -8.10 -15.04 -1.65
CA LEU A 200 -9.17 -15.78 -0.97
C LEU A 200 -10.58 -15.32 -1.30
N ALA A 201 -10.77 -14.07 -1.67
CA ALA A 201 -12.06 -13.51 -2.07
C ALA A 201 -11.88 -12.32 -3.00
N ASN A 202 -12.92 -11.95 -3.74
CA ASN A 202 -12.94 -10.74 -4.54
C ASN A 202 -13.96 -9.74 -3.97
N GLU A 203 -13.46 -8.58 -3.56
CA GLU A 203 -14.23 -7.41 -3.15
C GLU A 203 -15.23 -7.60 -2.01
N PRO A 204 -14.85 -8.13 -0.85
CA PRO A 204 -15.70 -8.03 0.33
C PRO A 204 -16.01 -6.56 0.67
N VAL A 205 -17.29 -6.21 0.86
CA VAL A 205 -17.68 -4.83 1.18
C VAL A 205 -17.93 -4.68 2.68
N VAL A 206 -18.97 -5.32 3.20
CA VAL A 206 -19.30 -5.34 4.62
C VAL A 206 -19.10 -6.75 5.15
N VAL A 207 -18.23 -6.91 6.14
CA VAL A 207 -18.00 -8.20 6.81
C VAL A 207 -18.50 -8.10 8.25
N LYS A 208 -19.41 -8.98 8.63
CA LYS A 208 -20.03 -9.04 9.94
C LYS A 208 -19.59 -10.27 10.71
N ASP A 209 -19.64 -10.18 12.04
CA ASP A 209 -19.42 -11.33 12.92
C ASP A 209 -20.56 -12.38 12.83
N ALA A 210 -20.41 -13.49 13.52
CA ALA A 210 -21.41 -14.57 13.53
C ALA A 210 -22.78 -14.14 14.05
N THR A 211 -22.86 -13.03 14.80
CA THR A 211 -24.13 -12.48 15.31
C THR A 211 -24.77 -11.48 14.35
N GLY A 212 -24.09 -11.15 13.24
CA GLY A 212 -24.54 -10.17 12.24
C GLY A 212 -24.23 -8.73 12.61
N LYS A 213 -23.31 -8.49 13.55
CA LYS A 213 -22.87 -7.15 13.95
C LYS A 213 -21.54 -6.78 13.31
N ALA A 214 -21.30 -5.48 13.16
CA ALA A 214 -19.99 -4.97 12.82
C ALA A 214 -19.01 -5.23 13.98
N SER A 215 -17.83 -5.77 13.66
CA SER A 215 -16.80 -6.10 14.64
C SER A 215 -15.43 -5.97 13.97
N ASP A 216 -14.43 -5.51 14.72
CA ASP A 216 -13.06 -5.36 14.25
C ASP A 216 -12.33 -6.70 14.03
N HIS A 217 -12.83 -7.80 14.63
CA HIS A 217 -12.32 -9.14 14.40
C HIS A 217 -13.05 -9.92 13.29
N ALA A 218 -14.15 -9.37 12.75
CA ALA A 218 -14.99 -10.09 11.78
C ALA A 218 -14.22 -10.54 10.53
N LEU A 219 -13.30 -9.72 10.02
CA LEU A 219 -12.43 -10.09 8.89
C LEU A 219 -11.59 -11.33 9.21
N ARG A 220 -10.88 -11.33 10.35
CA ARG A 220 -10.08 -12.47 10.78
C ARG A 220 -10.94 -13.72 10.94
N ASP A 221 -12.08 -13.60 11.63
CA ASP A 221 -12.96 -14.73 11.89
C ASP A 221 -13.62 -15.29 10.61
N PHE A 222 -13.77 -14.45 9.58
CA PHE A 222 -14.26 -14.91 8.30
C PHE A 222 -13.16 -15.64 7.49
N PHE A 223 -11.94 -15.12 7.43
CA PHE A 223 -10.91 -15.67 6.55
C PHE A 223 -10.01 -16.73 7.21
N GLN A 224 -9.80 -16.71 8.52
CA GLN A 224 -8.94 -17.70 9.19
C GLN A 224 -9.39 -19.15 8.96
N PRO A 225 -10.68 -19.53 9.07
CA PRO A 225 -11.11 -20.90 8.78
C PRO A 225 -10.83 -21.35 7.34
N ILE A 226 -10.87 -20.41 6.37
CA ILE A 226 -10.53 -20.69 4.97
C ILE A 226 -9.02 -20.93 4.83
N VAL A 227 -8.19 -20.11 5.48
CA VAL A 227 -6.73 -20.30 5.56
C VAL A 227 -6.41 -21.67 6.15
N ASP A 228 -6.99 -21.99 7.30
CA ASP A 228 -6.78 -23.27 8.00
C ASP A 228 -7.18 -24.47 7.13
N LYS A 229 -8.27 -24.33 6.37
CA LYS A 229 -8.73 -25.37 5.41
C LYS A 229 -7.71 -25.59 4.30
N ILE A 230 -7.21 -24.52 3.69
CA ILE A 230 -6.21 -24.57 2.62
C ILE A 230 -4.92 -25.20 3.14
N ARG A 231 -4.44 -24.78 4.30
CA ARG A 231 -3.22 -25.34 4.94
C ARG A 231 -3.40 -26.79 5.36
N GLY A 232 -4.58 -27.15 5.90
CA GLY A 232 -4.94 -28.51 6.21
C GLY A 232 -4.96 -29.45 5.01
N ASN A 233 -5.20 -28.92 3.81
CA ASN A 233 -5.09 -29.67 2.54
C ASN A 233 -3.64 -29.85 2.05
N GLY A 234 -2.66 -29.20 2.69
CA GLY A 234 -1.24 -29.33 2.36
C GLY A 234 -0.68 -28.25 1.43
N PHE A 235 -1.48 -27.28 0.96
CA PHE A 235 -0.98 -26.21 0.12
C PHE A 235 -0.01 -25.29 0.91
N LYS A 236 1.19 -25.05 0.36
CA LYS A 236 2.27 -24.29 0.99
C LYS A 236 2.53 -22.93 0.34
N GLY A 237 1.86 -22.61 -0.76
CA GLY A 237 2.05 -21.36 -1.49
C GLY A 237 1.52 -20.13 -0.75
N ILE A 238 1.78 -18.96 -1.31
CA ILE A 238 1.34 -17.68 -0.75
C ILE A 238 -0.19 -17.58 -0.81
N LEU A 239 -0.79 -17.08 0.27
CA LEU A 239 -2.20 -16.70 0.34
C LEU A 239 -2.31 -15.18 0.35
N TRP A 240 -3.20 -14.63 -0.48
CA TRP A 240 -3.52 -13.21 -0.52
C TRP A 240 -4.87 -12.99 0.17
N ILE A 241 -4.82 -12.34 1.30
CA ILE A 241 -5.99 -12.16 2.19
C ILE A 241 -6.72 -10.87 1.81
N SER A 242 -8.03 -10.97 1.60
CA SER A 242 -8.86 -9.83 1.20
C SER A 242 -9.33 -9.00 2.40
N GLY A 243 -9.43 -7.69 2.21
CA GLY A 243 -9.98 -6.74 3.19
C GLY A 243 -11.45 -6.43 2.94
N SER A 244 -12.04 -5.55 3.77
CA SER A 244 -13.38 -5.00 3.55
C SER A 244 -13.37 -3.77 2.64
N SER A 245 -14.55 -3.16 2.40
CA SER A 245 -14.71 -1.95 1.60
C SER A 245 -14.10 -2.10 0.19
N TRP A 246 -14.53 -3.14 -0.54
CA TRP A 246 -13.99 -3.52 -1.86
C TRP A 246 -12.47 -3.75 -1.86
N GLN A 247 -11.96 -4.45 -0.83
CA GLN A 247 -10.51 -4.67 -0.63
C GLN A 247 -9.71 -3.37 -0.45
N GLY A 248 -10.33 -2.34 0.13
CA GLY A 248 -9.69 -1.05 0.43
C GLY A 248 -9.38 -0.83 1.92
N ASN A 249 -9.85 -1.69 2.85
CA ASN A 249 -9.69 -1.48 4.30
C ASN A 249 -9.24 -2.74 5.04
N TYR A 250 -8.11 -2.62 5.76
CA TYR A 250 -7.40 -3.69 6.47
C TYR A 250 -7.16 -3.39 7.96
N VAL A 251 -7.79 -2.34 8.51
CA VAL A 251 -7.58 -1.92 9.91
C VAL A 251 -7.91 -3.03 10.91
N GLY A 252 -8.91 -3.88 10.60
CA GLY A 252 -9.26 -5.03 11.44
C GLY A 252 -8.09 -6.01 11.63
N TYR A 253 -7.32 -6.28 10.58
CA TYR A 253 -6.17 -7.19 10.65
C TYR A 253 -4.97 -6.64 11.43
N ALA A 254 -4.83 -5.32 11.54
CA ALA A 254 -3.78 -4.74 12.37
C ALA A 254 -4.00 -5.04 13.85
N ARG A 255 -5.26 -5.24 14.26
CA ARG A 255 -5.65 -5.57 15.64
C ARG A 255 -5.81 -7.09 15.84
N HIS A 256 -6.33 -7.76 14.84
CA HIS A 256 -6.65 -9.19 14.84
C HIS A 256 -6.05 -9.85 13.60
N PRO A 257 -4.72 -10.10 13.58
CA PRO A 257 -4.03 -10.62 12.42
C PRO A 257 -4.44 -12.06 12.09
N ILE A 258 -4.25 -12.44 10.84
CA ILE A 258 -4.29 -13.83 10.39
C ILE A 258 -3.11 -14.58 11.01
N THR A 259 -3.37 -15.81 11.43
CA THR A 259 -2.34 -16.74 11.93
C THR A 259 -1.90 -17.63 10.77
N ASP A 260 -0.83 -17.25 10.11
CA ASP A 260 -0.15 -18.00 9.05
C ASP A 260 1.22 -17.35 8.80
N ASP A 261 2.17 -18.10 8.26
CA ASP A 261 3.52 -17.59 8.02
C ASP A 261 3.72 -17.15 6.55
N ASN A 262 2.98 -17.74 5.61
CA ASN A 262 3.20 -17.54 4.17
C ASN A 262 2.00 -16.85 3.50
N PHE A 263 1.74 -15.61 3.90
CA PHE A 263 0.65 -14.82 3.34
C PHE A 263 0.98 -13.34 3.22
N GLY A 264 0.24 -12.66 2.35
CA GLY A 264 0.17 -11.21 2.22
C GLY A 264 -1.27 -10.76 2.06
N TYR A 265 -1.47 -9.50 1.69
CA TYR A 265 -2.80 -8.94 1.54
C TYR A 265 -3.07 -8.51 0.10
N ALA A 266 -4.24 -8.89 -0.42
CA ALA A 266 -4.74 -8.46 -1.72
C ALA A 266 -5.52 -7.15 -1.56
N VAL A 267 -5.11 -6.09 -2.26
CA VAL A 267 -5.69 -4.75 -2.17
C VAL A 267 -6.19 -4.33 -3.53
N HIS A 268 -7.31 -3.58 -3.58
CA HIS A 268 -7.75 -2.86 -4.76
C HIS A 268 -7.48 -1.36 -4.58
N ASP A 269 -7.02 -0.70 -5.62
CA ASP A 269 -6.77 0.73 -5.61
C ASP A 269 -7.33 1.38 -6.88
N TYR A 270 -8.25 2.30 -6.68
CA TYR A 270 -8.89 3.07 -7.73
C TYR A 270 -8.67 4.56 -7.51
N PRO A 271 -8.57 5.40 -8.56
CA PRO A 271 -8.38 6.83 -8.40
C PRO A 271 -9.36 7.43 -7.40
N GLY A 272 -8.81 8.10 -6.38
CA GLY A 272 -9.60 8.72 -5.28
C GLY A 272 -9.74 7.89 -4.01
N TRP A 273 -9.52 6.56 -4.05
CA TRP A 273 -9.73 5.70 -2.88
C TRP A 273 -8.81 6.02 -1.70
N TYR A 274 -7.56 6.28 -1.99
CA TYR A 274 -6.58 6.71 -0.98
C TYR A 274 -6.27 8.21 -1.10
N GLY A 275 -7.26 9.00 -1.57
CA GLY A 275 -7.17 10.45 -1.62
C GLY A 275 -6.35 11.01 -2.77
N MET A 276 -5.81 10.17 -3.65
CA MET A 276 -5.07 10.60 -4.84
C MET A 276 -5.96 10.52 -6.07
N SER A 277 -5.97 11.58 -6.86
CA SER A 277 -6.60 11.64 -8.19
C SER A 277 -5.79 12.61 -9.07
N ASP A 278 -6.19 12.83 -10.31
CA ASP A 278 -5.54 13.84 -11.15
C ASP A 278 -5.73 15.27 -10.62
N GLU A 279 -6.86 15.54 -9.98
CA GLU A 279 -7.14 16.81 -9.32
C GLU A 279 -6.34 16.95 -8.01
N ARG A 280 -5.98 15.82 -7.39
CA ARG A 280 -5.28 15.76 -6.08
C ARG A 280 -4.09 14.79 -6.15
N PRO A 281 -3.05 15.10 -6.94
CA PRO A 281 -1.93 14.19 -7.16
C PRO A 281 -0.88 14.26 -6.04
N ASN A 282 -1.32 14.15 -4.79
CA ASN A 282 -0.44 14.27 -3.64
C ASN A 282 -0.01 12.89 -3.14
N ALA A 283 1.21 12.47 -3.48
CA ALA A 283 1.76 11.17 -3.08
C ALA A 283 1.93 11.00 -1.56
N GLU A 284 2.29 12.08 -0.85
CA GLU A 284 2.46 12.02 0.62
C GLU A 284 1.11 11.79 1.31
N GLU A 285 0.06 12.43 0.80
CA GLU A 285 -1.30 12.19 1.25
C GLU A 285 -1.75 10.76 0.95
N GLY A 286 -1.45 10.27 -0.25
CA GLY A 286 -1.71 8.89 -0.65
C GLY A 286 -1.02 7.89 0.27
N ILE A 287 0.28 8.07 0.53
CA ILE A 287 1.07 7.25 1.45
C ILE A 287 0.41 7.23 2.84
N ARG A 288 0.06 8.39 3.37
CA ARG A 288 -0.55 8.51 4.69
C ARG A 288 -1.91 7.83 4.78
N ARG A 289 -2.79 8.03 3.78
CA ARG A 289 -4.13 7.40 3.77
C ARG A 289 -4.06 5.91 3.51
N PHE A 290 -3.17 5.49 2.61
CA PHE A 290 -2.94 4.07 2.37
C PHE A 290 -2.50 3.38 3.66
N LYS A 291 -1.52 3.90 4.37
CA LYS A 291 -1.11 3.39 5.70
C LYS A 291 -2.28 3.37 6.71
N GLY A 292 -3.11 4.40 6.71
CA GLY A 292 -4.27 4.49 7.61
C GLY A 292 -5.32 3.41 7.38
N LEU A 293 -5.57 3.02 6.13
CA LEU A 293 -6.55 2.01 5.74
C LEU A 293 -5.94 0.62 5.52
N VAL A 294 -4.66 0.56 5.14
CA VAL A 294 -3.91 -0.67 4.88
C VAL A 294 -2.66 -0.73 5.78
N PRO A 295 -2.81 -0.64 7.11
CA PRO A 295 -1.66 -0.64 8.04
C PRO A 295 -0.84 -1.93 7.95
N VAL A 296 -1.41 -2.99 7.42
CA VAL A 296 -0.78 -4.29 7.18
C VAL A 296 0.35 -4.25 6.15
N VAL A 297 0.50 -3.18 5.36
CA VAL A 297 1.62 -2.98 4.43
C VAL A 297 2.97 -2.88 5.15
N GLU A 298 2.97 -2.46 6.41
CA GLU A 298 4.20 -2.38 7.19
C GLU A 298 4.77 -3.77 7.56
N PRO A 299 3.99 -4.72 8.10
CA PRO A 299 4.50 -6.04 8.49
C PRO A 299 4.42 -7.12 7.41
N ARG A 300 3.66 -6.94 6.30
CA ARG A 300 3.41 -7.98 5.31
C ARG A 300 3.46 -7.45 3.88
N PRO A 301 3.78 -8.28 2.88
CA PRO A 301 3.69 -7.88 1.49
C PRO A 301 2.25 -7.60 1.08
N VAL A 302 2.09 -6.64 0.19
CA VAL A 302 0.81 -6.30 -0.43
C VAL A 302 0.88 -6.60 -1.92
N MET A 303 -0.20 -7.14 -2.44
CA MET A 303 -0.45 -7.20 -3.87
C MET A 303 -1.69 -6.38 -4.19
N ILE A 304 -1.53 -5.29 -4.94
CA ILE A 304 -2.66 -4.57 -5.50
C ILE A 304 -3.16 -5.39 -6.68
N THR A 305 -4.19 -6.21 -6.43
CA THR A 305 -4.71 -7.19 -7.38
C THR A 305 -5.63 -6.57 -8.42
N GLU A 306 -6.15 -5.36 -8.15
CA GLU A 306 -6.80 -4.52 -9.14
C GLU A 306 -6.36 -3.08 -8.98
N VAL A 307 -5.88 -2.52 -10.09
CA VAL A 307 -5.64 -1.08 -10.24
C VAL A 307 -6.41 -0.67 -11.47
N ASP A 308 -7.40 0.22 -11.26
CA ASP A 308 -8.26 0.60 -12.35
C ASP A 308 -7.59 1.54 -13.32
N TRP A 309 -7.94 1.21 -14.49
CA TRP A 309 -8.53 2.08 -15.43
C TRP A 309 -8.94 1.28 -16.62
N SER A 310 -10.10 1.37 -17.07
CA SER A 310 -10.43 1.35 -18.47
C SER A 310 -10.33 2.79 -18.93
N PRO A 311 -9.37 3.16 -19.75
CA PRO A 311 -9.48 4.46 -20.38
C PRO A 311 -10.73 4.39 -21.25
N GLU A 312 -11.71 5.17 -20.91
CA GLU A 312 -12.80 5.44 -21.80
C GLU A 312 -12.19 6.02 -23.08
N LYS A 313 -12.67 5.59 -24.24
CA LYS A 313 -12.15 6.09 -25.53
C LYS A 313 -12.36 7.59 -25.63
N ALA A 314 -11.40 8.28 -26.28
CA ALA A 314 -11.52 9.72 -26.48
C ALA A 314 -12.87 10.05 -27.14
N GLY A 315 -13.65 10.92 -26.47
CA GLY A 315 -14.97 11.31 -26.92
C GLY A 315 -16.14 10.56 -26.30
N GLU A 316 -15.91 9.51 -25.51
CA GLU A 316 -16.94 8.91 -24.68
C GLU A 316 -17.20 9.81 -23.46
N GLY A 317 -18.44 9.83 -23.02
CA GLY A 317 -18.91 10.58 -21.88
C GLY A 317 -20.36 10.18 -21.60
N HIS A 318 -20.99 10.90 -20.73
CA HIS A 318 -22.41 10.71 -20.41
C HIS A 318 -23.14 12.04 -20.35
N TYR A 319 -24.45 12.02 -20.45
CA TYR A 319 -25.26 13.19 -20.15
C TYR A 319 -25.53 13.22 -18.63
N ASP A 320 -25.27 14.37 -18.02
CA ASP A 320 -25.63 14.60 -16.62
C ASP A 320 -27.14 14.69 -16.41
N GLU A 321 -27.58 14.86 -15.18
CA GLU A 321 -28.98 15.00 -14.81
C GLU A 321 -29.68 16.24 -15.43
N HIS A 322 -28.89 17.17 -15.98
CA HIS A 322 -29.35 18.36 -16.67
C HIS A 322 -29.27 18.23 -18.20
N GLY A 323 -28.95 17.05 -18.73
CA GLY A 323 -28.84 16.78 -20.15
C GLY A 323 -27.60 17.38 -20.82
N LYS A 324 -26.61 17.83 -20.03
CA LYS A 324 -25.33 18.34 -20.52
C LYS A 324 -24.36 17.17 -20.73
N TRP A 325 -23.71 17.14 -21.89
CA TRP A 325 -22.65 16.18 -22.16
C TRP A 325 -21.43 16.44 -21.25
N VAL A 326 -21.15 15.49 -20.37
CA VAL A 326 -19.96 15.47 -19.55
C VAL A 326 -18.97 14.53 -20.21
N LYS A 327 -17.86 15.08 -20.70
CA LYS A 327 -16.79 14.28 -21.28
C LYS A 327 -16.23 13.38 -20.19
N ALA A 328 -16.07 12.09 -20.50
CA ALA A 328 -15.46 11.17 -19.56
C ALA A 328 -14.09 11.68 -19.09
N ASN A 329 -13.92 11.74 -17.79
CA ASN A 329 -12.61 11.94 -17.19
C ASN A 329 -11.86 10.62 -17.33
N TYR A 330 -10.89 10.60 -18.23
CA TYR A 330 -10.07 9.42 -18.39
C TYR A 330 -9.42 9.08 -17.09
N GLY A 331 -9.55 7.84 -16.72
CA GLY A 331 -8.69 7.24 -15.73
C GLY A 331 -7.25 7.63 -16.07
N THR A 332 -6.61 8.12 -15.14
CA THR A 332 -5.32 8.77 -15.12
C THR A 332 -4.20 7.95 -15.72
N TRP A 333 -4.38 6.63 -15.80
CA TRP A 333 -3.43 5.74 -16.45
C TRP A 333 -3.49 5.75 -17.98
N ALA A 334 -4.55 6.18 -18.60
CA ALA A 334 -4.59 6.32 -20.05
C ALA A 334 -3.46 7.22 -20.59
N THR A 335 -2.97 8.11 -19.72
CA THR A 335 -1.85 9.01 -19.97
C THR A 335 -0.84 8.95 -18.83
N ALA A 336 -0.47 7.76 -18.40
CA ALA A 336 0.19 7.55 -17.10
C ALA A 336 1.55 8.26 -16.96
N SER A 337 2.31 8.46 -18.03
CA SER A 337 3.56 9.22 -17.97
C SER A 337 3.35 10.72 -17.78
N THR A 338 2.17 11.23 -18.18
CA THR A 338 1.74 12.63 -17.99
C THR A 338 0.67 12.77 -16.92
N SER A 339 0.04 11.66 -16.51
CA SER A 339 -0.93 11.62 -15.46
C SER A 339 -0.30 11.95 -14.11
N LYS A 340 -0.85 12.95 -13.46
CA LYS A 340 -0.43 13.34 -12.11
C LYS A 340 -0.73 12.24 -11.09
N TRP A 341 -1.89 11.59 -11.20
CA TRP A 341 -2.24 10.45 -10.36
C TRP A 341 -1.29 9.28 -10.56
N GLY A 342 -1.01 8.88 -11.80
CA GLY A 342 -0.11 7.77 -12.09
C GLY A 342 1.30 7.98 -11.52
N VAL A 343 1.82 9.21 -11.60
CA VAL A 343 3.12 9.58 -10.99
C VAL A 343 3.05 9.50 -9.47
N ALA A 344 2.00 10.03 -8.85
CA ALA A 344 1.81 9.98 -7.40
C ALA A 344 1.62 8.54 -6.89
N TYR A 345 0.83 7.75 -7.61
CA TYR A 345 0.62 6.32 -7.33
C TYR A 345 1.92 5.53 -7.38
N LYS A 346 2.70 5.69 -8.47
CA LYS A 346 4.01 5.03 -8.56
C LYS A 346 4.93 5.43 -7.41
N ARG A 347 4.94 6.70 -7.03
CA ARG A 347 5.72 7.18 -5.88
C ARG A 347 5.25 6.54 -4.56
N MET A 348 3.96 6.31 -4.39
CA MET A 348 3.40 5.61 -3.24
C MET A 348 3.86 4.15 -3.18
N ILE A 349 3.72 3.39 -4.27
CA ILE A 349 4.15 1.98 -4.28
C ILE A 349 5.67 1.84 -4.11
N ASP A 350 6.46 2.73 -4.72
CA ASP A 350 7.93 2.74 -4.56
C ASP A 350 8.34 3.10 -3.12
N HIS A 351 7.57 3.97 -2.44
CA HIS A 351 7.81 4.32 -1.02
C HIS A 351 7.75 3.09 -0.12
N TYR A 352 6.73 2.25 -0.27
CA TYR A 352 6.60 1.03 0.53
C TYR A 352 7.60 -0.04 0.07
N GLY A 353 7.83 -0.17 -1.22
CA GLY A 353 8.81 -1.05 -1.82
C GLY A 353 8.56 -2.55 -1.62
N ASN A 354 7.38 -2.94 -1.12
CA ASN A 354 6.93 -4.32 -0.91
C ASN A 354 5.54 -4.57 -1.53
N ILE A 355 5.15 -3.72 -2.49
CA ILE A 355 3.87 -3.78 -3.17
C ILE A 355 4.08 -4.34 -4.58
N SER A 356 3.43 -5.45 -4.88
CA SER A 356 3.25 -6.01 -6.22
C SER A 356 1.90 -5.56 -6.79
N MET A 357 1.69 -5.66 -8.11
CA MET A 357 0.42 -5.22 -8.71
C MET A 357 0.02 -5.99 -9.96
N THR A 358 -1.29 -6.07 -10.21
CA THR A 358 -1.90 -6.47 -11.48
C THR A 358 -2.89 -5.42 -11.95
N LEU A 359 -2.78 -5.06 -13.22
CA LEU A 359 -3.72 -4.17 -13.89
C LEU A 359 -5.08 -4.87 -14.04
N SER A 360 -6.18 -4.11 -13.93
CA SER A 360 -7.55 -4.66 -13.95
C SER A 360 -8.04 -5.17 -15.30
N GLY A 361 -7.17 -5.27 -16.28
CA GLY A 361 -7.45 -5.88 -17.58
C GLY A 361 -6.23 -5.90 -18.49
N THR A 362 -6.16 -6.91 -19.35
CA THR A 362 -5.08 -7.04 -20.34
C THR A 362 -5.09 -5.93 -21.37
N GLY A 363 -6.27 -5.42 -21.73
CA GLY A 363 -6.44 -4.27 -22.63
C GLY A 363 -5.88 -2.96 -22.08
N CYS A 364 -5.57 -2.90 -20.79
CA CYS A 364 -4.86 -1.76 -20.20
C CYS A 364 -3.36 -1.76 -20.47
N TYR A 365 -2.81 -2.91 -20.82
CA TYR A 365 -1.38 -3.10 -21.05
C TYR A 365 -1.03 -3.32 -22.52
N LEU A 366 -1.81 -4.17 -23.22
CA LEU A 366 -1.61 -4.50 -24.64
C LEU A 366 -2.83 -4.14 -25.47
N ASP A 367 -2.59 -3.72 -26.71
CA ASP A 367 -3.61 -3.73 -27.76
C ASP A 367 -3.93 -5.18 -28.15
N ILE A 368 -5.08 -5.64 -27.66
CA ILE A 368 -5.50 -7.05 -27.84
C ILE A 368 -5.86 -7.35 -29.30
N ASP A 369 -6.38 -6.40 -30.04
CA ASP A 369 -6.75 -6.62 -31.44
C ASP A 369 -5.50 -6.73 -32.33
N GLU A 370 -4.47 -5.92 -32.07
CA GLU A 370 -3.17 -6.07 -32.72
C GLU A 370 -2.50 -7.40 -32.37
N LEU A 371 -2.54 -7.79 -31.07
CA LEU A 371 -1.95 -9.07 -30.62
C LEU A 371 -2.64 -10.27 -31.25
N VAL A 372 -3.97 -10.33 -31.17
CA VAL A 372 -4.74 -11.51 -31.61
C VAL A 372 -4.87 -11.54 -33.13
N GLY A 373 -5.11 -10.38 -33.77
CA GLY A 373 -5.32 -10.28 -35.22
C GLY A 373 -4.05 -10.31 -36.05
N LYS A 374 -2.96 -9.67 -35.57
CA LYS A 374 -1.71 -9.51 -36.32
C LYS A 374 -0.50 -10.15 -35.64
N GLY A 375 -0.63 -10.66 -34.43
CA GLY A 375 0.47 -11.24 -33.65
C GLY A 375 1.52 -10.22 -33.19
N ARG A 376 1.18 -8.92 -33.15
CA ARG A 376 2.09 -7.87 -32.74
C ARG A 376 1.85 -7.44 -31.30
N VAL A 377 2.89 -7.33 -30.52
CA VAL A 377 2.85 -6.77 -29.18
C VAL A 377 2.96 -5.25 -29.30
N VAL A 378 1.87 -4.57 -29.04
CA VAL A 378 1.77 -3.11 -29.03
C VAL A 378 1.19 -2.69 -27.68
N ALA A 379 1.76 -1.65 -27.07
CA ALA A 379 1.19 -1.08 -25.84
C ALA A 379 -0.25 -0.62 -26.10
N ALA A 380 -1.14 -0.82 -25.15
CA ALA A 380 -2.49 -0.29 -25.22
C ALA A 380 -2.42 1.23 -25.53
N PHE A 381 -3.24 1.67 -26.49
CA PHE A 381 -3.20 3.07 -26.98
C PHE A 381 -1.83 3.49 -27.52
N GLY A 382 -1.16 2.60 -28.26
CA GLY A 382 0.21 2.78 -28.77
C GLY A 382 0.45 4.04 -29.63
N GLU A 383 -0.58 4.58 -30.27
CA GLU A 383 -0.58 5.87 -30.95
C GLU A 383 -0.50 7.07 -30.00
N LEU A 384 -0.85 6.88 -28.72
CA LEU A 384 -0.70 7.86 -27.65
C LEU A 384 0.56 7.51 -26.86
N LYS A 385 1.65 8.23 -27.08
CA LYS A 385 2.97 7.94 -26.46
C LYS A 385 2.95 7.85 -24.94
N GLU A 386 2.04 8.56 -24.31
CA GLU A 386 1.83 8.65 -22.86
C GLU A 386 0.75 7.71 -22.35
N ALA A 387 0.23 6.82 -23.19
CA ALA A 387 -0.82 5.89 -22.79
C ALA A 387 -0.35 4.94 -21.68
N CYS A 388 -1.28 4.49 -20.88
CA CYS A 388 -1.07 3.59 -19.74
C CYS A 388 -0.19 2.38 -20.09
N GLY A 389 -0.49 1.68 -21.18
CA GLY A 389 0.28 0.52 -21.60
C GLY A 389 1.76 0.85 -21.80
N ALA A 390 2.07 1.95 -22.48
CA ALA A 390 3.44 2.38 -22.71
C ALA A 390 4.18 2.72 -21.41
N ALA A 391 3.53 3.44 -20.51
CA ALA A 391 4.10 3.77 -19.20
C ALA A 391 4.33 2.53 -18.33
N CYS A 392 3.36 1.63 -18.27
CA CYS A 392 3.49 0.39 -17.51
C CYS A 392 4.55 -0.55 -18.11
N MET A 393 4.72 -0.61 -19.41
CA MET A 393 5.82 -1.36 -20.02
C MET A 393 7.18 -0.89 -19.50
N GLY A 394 7.41 0.42 -19.42
CA GLY A 394 8.64 1.00 -18.87
C GLY A 394 8.85 0.68 -17.40
N TRP A 395 7.79 0.78 -16.60
CA TRP A 395 7.84 0.46 -15.16
C TRP A 395 8.08 -1.02 -14.92
N TYR A 396 7.36 -1.90 -15.60
CA TYR A 396 7.49 -3.35 -15.46
C TYR A 396 8.87 -3.83 -15.87
N LYS A 397 9.46 -3.24 -16.92
CA LYS A 397 10.84 -3.48 -17.28
C LYS A 397 11.80 -3.12 -16.15
N ALA A 398 11.64 -1.96 -15.53
CA ALA A 398 12.48 -1.51 -14.43
C ALA A 398 12.39 -2.45 -13.23
N TYR A 399 11.17 -2.80 -12.79
CA TYR A 399 10.97 -3.72 -11.66
C TYR A 399 11.50 -5.13 -11.94
N ASN A 400 11.27 -5.66 -13.14
CA ASN A 400 11.77 -6.98 -13.54
C ASN A 400 13.30 -7.05 -13.63
N THR A 401 13.96 -5.90 -13.71
CA THR A 401 15.42 -5.81 -13.66
C THR A 401 15.95 -5.79 -12.23
N THR A 402 15.27 -5.09 -11.33
CA THR A 402 15.78 -4.77 -9.97
C THR A 402 15.24 -5.70 -8.87
N ALA A 403 14.09 -6.33 -9.07
CA ALA A 403 13.40 -7.15 -8.07
C ALA A 403 12.89 -8.48 -8.64
N LYS A 404 13.71 -9.13 -9.44
CA LYS A 404 13.43 -10.44 -10.04
C LYS A 404 13.97 -11.58 -9.17
N PRO A 405 13.31 -12.76 -9.18
CA PRO A 405 13.81 -13.92 -8.49
C PRO A 405 15.01 -14.55 -9.20
N TYR A 406 15.86 -15.24 -8.43
CA TYR A 406 16.91 -16.10 -8.93
C TYR A 406 16.42 -17.56 -8.98
N PRO A 407 16.97 -18.40 -9.91
CA PRO A 407 16.67 -19.83 -9.92
C PRO A 407 16.92 -20.49 -8.57
N ASP A 408 16.09 -21.45 -8.19
CA ASP A 408 16.17 -22.12 -6.89
C ASP A 408 17.52 -22.84 -6.67
N ASP A 409 18.16 -23.26 -7.75
CA ASP A 409 19.48 -23.91 -7.78
C ASP A 409 20.66 -22.96 -8.05
N TYR A 410 20.40 -21.64 -8.07
CA TYR A 410 21.43 -20.64 -8.34
C TYR A 410 22.46 -20.60 -7.20
N VAL A 411 23.74 -20.64 -7.57
CA VAL A 411 24.85 -20.52 -6.62
C VAL A 411 25.58 -19.22 -6.87
N PHE A 412 25.46 -18.28 -5.94
CA PHE A 412 26.16 -17.01 -6.03
C PHE A 412 27.67 -17.21 -5.91
N SER A 413 28.44 -16.61 -6.81
CA SER A 413 29.89 -16.53 -6.72
C SER A 413 30.33 -15.71 -5.49
N ALA A 414 31.60 -15.81 -5.11
CA ALA A 414 32.14 -15.01 -4.03
C ALA A 414 32.02 -13.50 -4.29
N ALA A 415 32.16 -13.07 -5.56
CA ALA A 415 31.99 -11.68 -5.94
C ALA A 415 30.52 -11.20 -5.76
N GLU A 416 29.54 -12.01 -6.12
CA GLU A 416 28.11 -11.70 -5.97
C GLU A 416 27.63 -11.75 -4.51
N ARG A 417 28.33 -12.46 -3.64
CA ARG A 417 28.04 -12.51 -2.19
C ARG A 417 28.65 -11.36 -1.42
N ARG A 418 29.57 -10.60 -2.03
CA ARG A 418 30.15 -9.43 -1.39
C ARG A 418 29.06 -8.39 -1.13
N ILE A 419 28.98 -7.86 0.08
CA ILE A 419 28.06 -6.80 0.42
C ILE A 419 28.69 -5.46 0.01
N ASP A 420 28.01 -4.72 -0.88
CA ASP A 420 28.46 -3.41 -1.33
C ASP A 420 28.10 -2.32 -0.33
N SER A 421 26.91 -2.42 0.26
CA SER A 421 26.45 -1.46 1.28
C SER A 421 25.34 -2.04 2.15
N ILE A 422 25.13 -1.39 3.29
CA ILE A 422 24.00 -1.63 4.18
C ILE A 422 23.32 -0.29 4.45
N CYS A 423 22.00 -0.24 4.29
CA CYS A 423 21.21 0.99 4.45
C CYS A 423 19.96 0.76 5.26
N TRP A 424 19.58 1.77 6.05
CA TRP A 424 18.22 1.87 6.56
C TRP A 424 17.27 2.21 5.41
N ALA A 425 16.10 1.64 5.37
CA ALA A 425 15.03 2.10 4.49
C ALA A 425 14.54 3.51 4.89
N LEU A 426 14.78 3.86 6.14
CA LEU A 426 14.42 5.14 6.74
C LEU A 426 15.59 6.13 6.63
N LYS A 427 15.30 7.37 6.25
CA LYS A 427 16.15 8.53 6.46
C LYS A 427 15.87 9.13 7.85
N ASP A 428 16.60 10.16 8.25
CA ASP A 428 16.33 10.91 9.49
C ASP A 428 14.83 11.22 9.63
N THR A 429 14.26 10.82 10.74
CA THR A 429 12.80 10.79 10.93
C THR A 429 12.39 11.64 12.12
N LEU A 430 11.24 12.31 11.94
CA LEU A 430 10.49 12.98 12.99
C LEU A 430 9.29 12.12 13.37
N LEU A 431 9.21 11.71 14.64
CA LEU A 431 8.10 10.94 15.21
C LEU A 431 7.45 11.73 16.36
N MET A 432 6.22 11.39 16.69
CA MET A 432 5.57 11.88 17.90
C MET A 432 5.70 10.84 19.03
N PRO A 433 5.70 11.26 20.30
CA PRO A 433 5.64 10.31 21.42
C PRO A 433 4.49 9.32 21.25
N GLY A 434 4.80 8.01 21.40
CA GLY A 434 3.86 6.93 21.18
C GLY A 434 3.82 6.37 19.75
N ASP A 435 4.45 7.02 18.78
CA ASP A 435 4.57 6.47 17.42
C ASP A 435 5.44 5.22 17.40
N SER A 436 5.07 4.30 16.51
CA SER A 436 5.88 3.14 16.16
C SER A 436 6.17 3.13 14.67
N TYR A 437 7.43 2.91 14.30
CA TYR A 437 7.87 2.92 12.91
C TYR A 437 8.72 1.71 12.61
N HIS A 438 8.33 0.94 11.59
CA HIS A 438 9.14 -0.17 11.10
C HIS A 438 10.31 0.37 10.28
N ALA A 439 11.53 0.06 10.70
CA ALA A 439 12.77 0.55 10.11
C ALA A 439 13.63 -0.62 9.62
N PRO A 440 13.35 -1.17 8.43
CA PRO A 440 14.12 -2.28 7.89
C PRO A 440 15.54 -1.86 7.50
N LEU A 441 16.47 -2.76 7.73
CA LEU A 441 17.86 -2.66 7.30
C LEU A 441 18.05 -3.54 6.06
N THR A 442 18.57 -2.97 4.98
CA THR A 442 18.74 -3.67 3.71
C THR A 442 20.20 -3.77 3.32
N LEU A 443 20.66 -4.97 2.97
CA LEU A 443 21.94 -5.24 2.32
C LEU A 443 21.81 -5.07 0.82
N PHE A 444 22.78 -4.41 0.22
CA PHE A 444 22.91 -4.29 -1.23
C PHE A 444 24.13 -5.03 -1.71
N PHE A 445 24.00 -5.71 -2.83
CA PHE A 445 24.99 -6.56 -3.46
C PHE A 445 25.27 -6.12 -4.90
N PRO A 446 26.38 -6.56 -5.51
CA PRO A 446 26.64 -6.33 -6.92
C PRO A 446 25.47 -6.72 -7.82
N GLY A 447 25.26 -5.95 -8.89
CA GLY A 447 24.17 -6.19 -9.85
C GLY A 447 22.81 -5.69 -9.39
N GLY A 448 22.71 -4.95 -8.28
CA GLY A 448 21.46 -4.36 -7.79
C GLY A 448 20.60 -5.29 -6.91
N ARG A 449 21.08 -6.49 -6.61
CA ARG A 449 20.42 -7.40 -5.69
C ARG A 449 20.34 -6.79 -4.28
N SER A 450 19.22 -6.96 -3.61
CA SER A 450 19.03 -6.50 -2.23
C SER A 450 18.33 -7.53 -1.37
N VAL A 451 18.70 -7.60 -0.10
CA VAL A 451 18.11 -8.49 0.91
C VAL A 451 17.81 -7.66 2.16
N GLU A 452 16.58 -7.75 2.65
CA GLU A 452 16.22 -7.16 3.94
C GLU A 452 16.71 -8.07 5.06
N VAL A 453 17.42 -7.50 6.01
CA VAL A 453 17.96 -8.27 7.15
C VAL A 453 16.88 -8.49 8.19
N LEU A 454 16.67 -9.73 8.58
CA LEU A 454 15.74 -10.03 9.66
C LEU A 454 16.18 -9.36 10.96
N PRO A 455 15.28 -8.70 11.72
CA PRO A 455 15.63 -7.96 12.93
C PRO A 455 16.43 -8.75 13.94
N LYS A 456 16.19 -10.06 14.08
CA LYS A 456 16.93 -10.96 14.98
C LYS A 456 18.41 -11.11 14.64
N ALA A 457 18.82 -10.78 13.42
CA ALA A 457 20.22 -10.83 12.96
C ALA A 457 20.95 -9.48 13.15
N ILE A 458 20.28 -8.49 13.73
CA ILE A 458 20.80 -7.14 13.91
C ILE A 458 20.97 -6.84 15.41
N GLN A 459 22.10 -6.30 15.78
CA GLN A 459 22.31 -5.74 17.11
C GLN A 459 22.03 -4.24 17.06
N TYR A 460 21.14 -3.79 17.94
CA TYR A 460 20.77 -2.39 18.04
C TYR A 460 21.35 -1.73 19.30
N THR A 461 21.82 -0.51 19.13
CA THR A 461 22.23 0.37 20.24
C THR A 461 21.55 1.71 20.08
N VAL A 462 20.94 2.22 21.16
CA VAL A 462 20.21 3.50 21.19
C VAL A 462 20.93 4.46 22.13
N SER A 463 21.26 5.68 21.66
CA SER A 463 22.00 6.67 22.45
C SER A 463 21.15 7.30 23.57
N ALA A 464 19.82 7.34 23.41
CA ALA A 464 18.88 7.87 24.38
C ALA A 464 17.66 6.94 24.50
N PRO A 465 17.74 5.86 25.33
CA PRO A 465 16.67 4.87 25.46
C PRO A 465 15.37 5.40 26.04
N ASP A 466 15.42 6.52 26.74
CA ASP A 466 14.21 7.21 27.26
C ASP A 466 13.47 7.97 26.17
N VAL A 467 14.16 8.36 25.10
CA VAL A 467 13.57 9.06 23.94
C VAL A 467 13.02 8.06 22.94
N VAL A 468 13.78 7.00 22.64
CA VAL A 468 13.46 6.00 21.62
C VAL A 468 13.83 4.61 22.09
N GLY A 469 12.95 3.63 21.87
CA GLY A 469 13.24 2.21 21.94
C GLY A 469 13.27 1.58 20.55
N ILE A 470 13.88 0.40 20.42
CA ILE A 470 13.77 -0.43 19.23
C ILE A 470 13.61 -1.89 19.64
N THR A 471 12.60 -2.56 19.07
CA THR A 471 12.30 -3.97 19.32
C THR A 471 11.88 -4.58 18.00
N ASP A 472 12.49 -5.70 17.61
CA ASP A 472 12.21 -6.43 16.37
C ASP A 472 12.16 -5.52 15.12
N GLY A 473 13.11 -4.57 15.03
CA GLY A 473 13.19 -3.63 13.92
C GLY A 473 12.14 -2.52 13.94
N VAL A 474 11.30 -2.45 14.98
CA VAL A 474 10.32 -1.38 15.17
C VAL A 474 10.88 -0.35 16.14
N ILE A 475 10.95 0.89 15.69
CA ILE A 475 11.31 2.06 16.49
C ILE A 475 10.06 2.51 17.25
N HIS A 476 10.19 2.68 18.57
CA HIS A 476 9.14 3.18 19.46
C HIS A 476 9.56 4.54 20.00
N ALA A 477 8.86 5.59 19.59
CA ALA A 477 9.04 6.93 20.11
C ALA A 477 8.40 7.05 21.50
N LYS A 478 9.19 7.48 22.51
CA LYS A 478 8.75 7.50 23.91
C LYS A 478 8.53 8.90 24.43
N SER A 479 9.51 9.76 24.34
CA SER A 479 9.46 11.13 24.85
C SER A 479 10.20 12.10 23.93
N ASP A 480 9.93 13.38 24.08
CA ASP A 480 10.59 14.42 23.29
C ASP A 480 12.12 14.36 23.42
N GLY A 481 12.79 14.54 22.30
CA GLY A 481 14.24 14.52 22.24
C GLY A 481 14.80 14.01 20.92
N THR A 482 16.07 13.74 20.93
CA THR A 482 16.79 13.18 19.78
C THR A 482 17.59 11.97 20.22
N ALA A 483 17.44 10.87 19.51
CA ALA A 483 18.20 9.64 19.73
C ALA A 483 18.91 9.22 18.43
N GLN A 484 20.10 8.64 18.58
CA GLN A 484 20.79 7.97 17.50
C GLN A 484 20.64 6.46 17.69
N ILE A 485 20.17 5.76 16.68
CA ILE A 485 20.08 4.31 16.64
C ILE A 485 21.25 3.81 15.77
N THR A 486 22.07 2.93 16.31
CA THR A 486 23.11 2.21 15.57
C THR A 486 22.67 0.76 15.40
N ALA A 487 22.58 0.31 14.15
CA ALA A 487 22.41 -1.09 13.80
C ALA A 487 23.73 -1.70 13.40
N VAL A 488 24.03 -2.88 13.90
CA VAL A 488 25.22 -3.67 13.57
C VAL A 488 24.77 -5.03 13.06
N TYR A 489 25.20 -5.35 11.85
CA TYR A 489 25.03 -6.66 11.23
C TYR A 489 26.38 -7.35 11.12
N THR A 490 26.45 -8.60 11.55
CA THR A 490 27.66 -9.44 11.41
C THR A 490 27.42 -10.46 10.32
N THR A 491 28.29 -10.47 9.30
CA THR A 491 28.22 -11.41 8.19
C THR A 491 28.58 -12.83 8.65
N GLU A 492 28.31 -13.83 7.83
CA GLU A 492 28.71 -15.22 8.06
C GLU A 492 30.23 -15.37 8.16
N THR A 493 31.01 -14.48 7.56
CA THR A 493 32.45 -14.45 7.62
C THR A 493 33.02 -13.72 8.85
N GLY A 494 32.13 -13.17 9.71
CA GLY A 494 32.51 -12.43 10.92
C GLY A 494 32.81 -10.95 10.69
N GLU A 495 32.68 -10.43 9.48
CA GLU A 495 32.80 -8.99 9.21
C GLU A 495 31.56 -8.26 9.78
N THR A 496 31.79 -7.09 10.39
CA THR A 496 30.74 -6.26 10.97
C THR A 496 30.47 -5.03 10.12
N LEU A 497 29.21 -4.83 9.78
CA LEU A 497 28.72 -3.67 9.05
C LEU A 497 27.80 -2.87 9.96
N SER A 498 27.94 -1.56 9.99
CA SER A 498 27.11 -0.71 10.85
C SER A 498 26.50 0.46 10.10
N ARG A 499 25.31 0.87 10.53
CA ARG A 499 24.65 2.10 10.10
C ARG A 499 23.96 2.78 11.26
N LYS A 500 23.93 4.10 11.18
CA LYS A 500 23.29 4.96 12.16
C LYS A 500 22.19 5.76 11.51
N ILE A 501 21.10 5.98 12.25
CA ILE A 501 20.06 6.95 11.93
C ILE A 501 19.81 7.85 13.13
N THR A 502 19.35 9.05 12.85
CA THR A 502 18.90 10.00 13.87
C THR A 502 17.37 10.02 13.87
N VAL A 503 16.79 9.75 15.03
CA VAL A 503 15.35 9.84 15.26
C VAL A 503 15.09 11.04 16.17
N ARG A 504 14.25 11.95 15.71
CA ARG A 504 13.69 13.02 16.54
C ARG A 504 12.32 12.60 16.99
N VAL A 505 12.04 12.79 18.25
CA VAL A 505 10.72 12.65 18.81
C VAL A 505 10.28 14.04 19.26
N GLN A 506 9.19 14.52 18.71
CA GLN A 506 8.65 15.84 19.01
C GLN A 506 7.14 15.81 18.92
N MET A 507 6.49 16.44 19.87
CA MET A 507 5.05 16.59 19.85
C MET A 507 4.62 17.50 18.68
N PHE A 508 3.57 17.11 17.96
CA PHE A 508 2.98 17.95 16.92
C PHE A 508 2.19 19.07 17.58
N SER A 509 2.60 20.31 17.33
CA SER A 509 1.88 21.52 17.75
C SER A 509 1.34 22.25 16.53
N PHE A 510 0.19 22.87 16.70
CA PHE A 510 -0.38 23.74 15.68
C PHE A 510 0.37 25.07 15.68
N GLU A 511 1.05 25.36 14.57
CA GLU A 511 1.92 26.54 14.47
C GLU A 511 1.12 27.86 14.45
N ALA A 512 1.54 28.79 15.28
CA ALA A 512 0.93 30.13 15.35
C ALA A 512 1.02 30.89 14.01
N SER A 513 2.11 30.70 13.28
CA SER A 513 2.33 31.33 11.97
C SER A 513 1.38 30.83 10.86
N ALA A 514 0.71 29.70 11.08
CA ALA A 514 -0.24 29.10 10.13
C ALA A 514 -1.71 29.42 10.46
N ILE A 515 -1.94 30.29 11.43
CA ILE A 515 -3.31 30.68 11.83
C ILE A 515 -3.96 31.50 10.73
N ARG A 516 -5.17 31.12 10.37
CA ARG A 516 -6.07 31.89 9.51
C ARG A 516 -7.07 32.64 10.36
N THR A 517 -7.15 33.97 10.14
CA THR A 517 -8.06 34.87 10.86
C THR A 517 -9.39 35.09 10.12
N ASP A 518 -9.51 34.47 8.91
CA ASP A 518 -10.58 34.72 7.96
C ASP A 518 -11.35 33.43 7.59
N ILE A 519 -11.35 32.40 8.44
CA ILE A 519 -12.11 31.14 8.18
C ILE A 519 -13.60 31.46 8.07
N PHE A 520 -14.12 32.27 8.97
CA PHE A 520 -15.47 32.85 8.90
C PHE A 520 -15.53 34.13 9.73
N ASP A 521 -16.05 35.18 9.12
CA ASP A 521 -16.04 36.55 9.68
C ASP A 521 -14.64 36.94 10.17
N HIS A 522 -14.23 38.16 9.95
CA HIS A 522 -12.85 38.54 10.23
C HIS A 522 -12.58 38.70 11.73
N GLY A 523 -11.49 38.10 12.19
CA GLY A 523 -10.94 38.30 13.53
C GLY A 523 -9.50 38.78 13.47
N THR A 524 -8.88 38.93 14.65
CA THR A 524 -7.46 39.24 14.79
C THR A 524 -6.77 38.27 15.70
N TYR A 525 -5.48 38.06 15.48
CA TYR A 525 -4.62 37.26 16.33
C TYR A 525 -3.40 38.05 16.76
N ASP A 526 -3.24 38.19 18.06
CA ASP A 526 -2.05 38.80 18.67
C ASP A 526 -1.05 37.69 18.97
N GLU A 527 -0.03 37.52 18.08
CA GLU A 527 0.98 36.49 18.20
C GLU A 527 1.84 36.64 19.48
N THR A 528 2.05 37.88 19.95
CA THR A 528 2.84 38.13 21.14
C THR A 528 2.13 37.69 22.41
N LYS A 529 0.83 37.97 22.48
CA LYS A 529 -0.02 37.60 23.61
C LYS A 529 -0.65 36.21 23.43
N ARG A 530 -0.61 35.66 22.23
CA ARG A 530 -1.29 34.40 21.82
C ARG A 530 -2.82 34.49 22.02
N VAL A 531 -3.39 35.63 21.72
CA VAL A 531 -4.80 35.90 21.90
C VAL A 531 -5.54 35.91 20.58
N PHE A 532 -6.55 35.05 20.49
CA PHE A 532 -7.52 35.03 19.41
C PHE A 532 -8.64 36.03 19.74
N GLN A 533 -8.93 36.90 18.81
CA GLN A 533 -10.07 37.81 18.88
C GLN A 533 -10.99 37.54 17.68
N PRO A 534 -11.74 36.43 17.67
CA PRO A 534 -12.70 36.18 16.63
C PRO A 534 -13.82 37.23 16.70
N GLY A 535 -14.35 37.64 15.56
CA GLY A 535 -15.55 38.46 15.51
C GLY A 535 -16.73 37.80 16.23
N LYS A 536 -17.84 38.50 16.39
CA LYS A 536 -19.02 37.99 17.15
C LYS A 536 -19.42 36.56 16.76
N TRP A 537 -19.32 36.24 15.47
CA TRP A 537 -19.59 34.90 14.91
C TRP A 537 -18.35 34.27 14.27
N GLY A 538 -17.20 34.93 14.45
CA GLY A 538 -15.98 34.61 13.76
C GLY A 538 -15.38 33.26 14.14
N GLN A 539 -14.73 32.66 13.18
CA GLN A 539 -13.91 31.45 13.35
C GLN A 539 -12.50 31.71 12.86
N MET A 540 -11.53 31.34 13.68
CA MET A 540 -10.11 31.46 13.42
C MET A 540 -9.42 30.15 13.75
N GLY A 541 -8.34 29.83 13.06
CA GLY A 541 -7.58 28.60 13.34
C GLY A 541 -6.79 28.11 12.15
N TRP A 542 -6.80 26.82 11.90
CA TRP A 542 -5.96 26.16 10.91
C TRP A 542 -6.81 25.45 9.87
N GLN A 543 -6.44 25.61 8.62
CA GLN A 543 -7.07 24.97 7.49
C GLN A 543 -6.03 24.16 6.70
N PHE A 544 -6.38 22.93 6.32
CA PHE A 544 -5.51 21.96 5.66
C PHE A 544 -6.15 21.52 4.35
N ASP A 545 -5.56 21.87 3.22
CA ASP A 545 -6.11 21.58 1.89
C ASP A 545 -6.31 20.08 1.62
N GLY A 546 -5.41 19.24 2.12
CA GLY A 546 -5.49 17.78 2.04
C GLY A 546 -6.18 17.10 3.23
N GLY A 547 -6.58 17.87 4.25
CA GLY A 547 -6.98 17.34 5.53
C GLY A 547 -5.82 16.74 6.33
N ILE A 548 -5.96 16.64 7.64
CA ILE A 548 -5.01 15.94 8.53
C ILE A 548 -5.65 14.72 9.15
N GLY A 549 -4.88 13.64 9.27
CA GLY A 549 -5.29 12.45 10.01
C GLY A 549 -5.00 12.63 11.50
N LEU A 550 -6.00 12.40 12.32
CA LEU A 550 -5.89 12.50 13.78
C LEU A 550 -5.91 11.11 14.45
N SER A 551 -5.63 10.03 13.71
CA SER A 551 -5.76 8.67 14.21
C SER A 551 -4.85 8.41 15.41
N LYS A 552 -5.41 7.75 16.44
CA LYS A 552 -4.72 7.33 17.66
C LYS A 552 -4.15 8.47 18.51
N HIS A 553 -4.67 9.69 18.36
CA HIS A 553 -4.19 10.83 19.12
C HIS A 553 -5.29 11.42 20.01
N TYR A 554 -4.84 12.08 21.04
CA TYR A 554 -5.63 13.08 21.74
C TYR A 554 -5.33 14.45 21.15
N LEU A 555 -6.34 15.27 20.94
CA LEU A 555 -6.18 16.69 20.66
C LEU A 555 -6.32 17.44 21.98
N VAL A 556 -5.30 18.21 22.35
CA VAL A 556 -5.26 18.94 23.61
C VAL A 556 -5.17 20.42 23.34
N LEU A 557 -6.15 21.18 23.83
CA LEU A 557 -6.14 22.62 23.85
C LEU A 557 -5.88 23.10 25.28
N LYS A 558 -4.86 23.93 25.44
CA LYS A 558 -4.52 24.64 26.69
C LYS A 558 -4.88 26.10 26.56
N LEU A 559 -5.57 26.65 27.54
CA LEU A 559 -5.93 28.04 27.65
C LEU A 559 -5.23 28.64 28.87
N ASP A 560 -4.81 29.90 28.77
CA ASP A 560 -4.18 30.60 29.90
C ASP A 560 -5.22 30.95 31.00
N LYS A 561 -6.47 31.15 30.59
CA LYS A 561 -7.59 31.46 31.50
C LYS A 561 -8.83 30.66 31.13
N PRO A 562 -9.69 30.32 32.12
CA PRO A 562 -11.01 29.76 31.81
C PRO A 562 -11.82 30.75 30.97
N GLN A 563 -12.45 30.21 29.91
CA GLN A 563 -13.38 31.05 29.14
C GLN A 563 -14.73 31.19 29.86
N THR A 564 -15.25 32.38 29.84
CA THR A 564 -16.54 32.70 30.49
C THR A 564 -17.69 32.85 29.49
N CYS A 565 -17.45 32.54 28.23
CA CYS A 565 -18.40 32.74 27.13
C CYS A 565 -18.60 31.44 26.36
N GLY A 566 -19.57 31.43 25.47
CA GLY A 566 -19.92 30.26 24.67
C GLY A 566 -18.94 29.87 23.55
N ALA A 567 -17.66 30.27 23.66
CA ALA A 567 -16.63 29.89 22.69
C ALA A 567 -16.45 28.38 22.57
N LYS A 568 -16.13 27.91 21.38
CA LYS A 568 -15.99 26.47 21.08
C LYS A 568 -14.71 26.17 20.30
N LEU A 569 -14.11 25.01 20.57
CA LEU A 569 -13.22 24.34 19.63
C LEU A 569 -14.06 23.52 18.65
N MET A 570 -13.80 23.69 17.37
CA MET A 570 -14.56 23.04 16.29
C MET A 570 -13.62 22.33 15.32
N LEU A 571 -13.99 21.12 14.92
CA LEU A 571 -13.28 20.32 13.91
C LEU A 571 -14.24 19.98 12.77
N PHE A 572 -13.78 20.20 11.54
CA PHE A 572 -14.61 19.96 10.34
C PHE A 572 -13.97 18.91 9.44
N PRO A 573 -14.73 17.84 9.09
CA PRO A 573 -14.27 16.77 8.20
C PRO A 573 -14.40 17.15 6.71
N GLN A 574 -14.57 18.41 6.38
CA GLN A 574 -14.62 18.98 5.03
C GLN A 574 -13.98 20.36 5.00
N GLN A 575 -13.68 20.88 3.81
CA GLN A 575 -13.10 22.22 3.60
C GLN A 575 -14.09 23.38 3.81
N SER A 576 -15.22 23.12 4.41
CA SER A 576 -16.28 24.10 4.69
C SER A 576 -16.68 24.04 6.15
N ILE A 577 -16.98 25.17 6.74
CA ILE A 577 -17.56 25.25 8.09
C ILE A 577 -19.06 24.90 8.10
N TRP A 578 -19.66 24.76 6.92
CA TRP A 578 -21.04 24.34 6.78
C TRP A 578 -21.12 22.83 6.56
N GLY A 579 -21.95 22.16 7.34
CA GLY A 579 -22.14 20.72 7.23
C GLY A 579 -21.80 19.98 8.53
N ASP A 580 -21.03 18.89 8.41
CA ASP A 580 -20.65 18.04 9.54
C ASP A 580 -19.57 18.70 10.38
N SER A 581 -19.66 18.56 11.71
CA SER A 581 -18.67 19.12 12.64
C SER A 581 -18.62 18.33 13.95
N TYR A 582 -17.48 18.42 14.64
CA TYR A 582 -17.37 18.15 16.06
C TYR A 582 -17.18 19.47 16.80
N GLU A 583 -17.83 19.63 17.94
CA GLU A 583 -17.81 20.87 18.72
C GLU A 583 -17.65 20.56 20.20
N ILE A 584 -16.78 21.29 20.87
CA ILE A 584 -16.63 21.24 22.32
C ILE A 584 -16.56 22.63 22.92
N ALA A 585 -17.38 22.88 23.95
CA ALA A 585 -17.40 24.17 24.65
C ALA A 585 -16.14 24.38 25.47
N LEU A 586 -15.62 25.60 25.44
CA LEU A 586 -14.43 26.04 26.19
C LEU A 586 -14.77 26.58 27.57
N GLU A 587 -16.06 26.80 27.85
CA GLU A 587 -16.54 27.46 29.05
C GLU A 587 -16.02 26.80 30.35
N ASN A 588 -15.50 27.62 31.26
CA ASN A 588 -14.94 27.20 32.55
C ASN A 588 -13.79 26.18 32.49
N LYS A 589 -13.13 26.05 31.34
CA LYS A 589 -12.02 25.12 31.16
C LYS A 589 -10.72 25.87 30.85
N THR A 590 -9.60 25.32 31.34
CA THR A 590 -8.24 25.73 30.97
C THR A 590 -7.52 24.63 30.18
N THR A 591 -8.07 23.41 30.21
CA THR A 591 -7.56 22.27 29.44
C THR A 591 -8.73 21.52 28.83
N ILE A 592 -8.70 21.35 27.54
CA ILE A 592 -9.66 20.55 26.78
C ILE A 592 -8.89 19.39 26.16
N VAL A 593 -9.33 18.16 26.46
CA VAL A 593 -8.80 16.93 25.87
C VAL A 593 -9.90 16.28 25.04
N VAL A 594 -9.64 16.07 23.77
CA VAL A 594 -10.55 15.38 22.85
C VAL A 594 -9.97 14.01 22.57
N ASP A 595 -10.65 12.94 22.98
CA ASP A 595 -10.29 11.56 22.65
C ASP A 595 -10.72 11.26 21.21
N LEU A 596 -9.80 11.42 20.29
CA LEU A 596 -10.05 11.26 18.85
C LEU A 596 -10.44 9.84 18.44
N THR A 597 -10.19 8.85 19.32
CA THR A 597 -10.56 7.46 19.06
C THR A 597 -12.03 7.17 19.39
N LYS A 598 -12.67 8.00 20.19
CA LYS A 598 -14.05 7.81 20.67
C LYS A 598 -15.00 8.88 20.20
N GLU A 599 -14.52 10.12 20.16
CA GLU A 599 -15.35 11.27 19.82
C GLU A 599 -15.79 11.23 18.35
N LYS A 600 -17.02 11.69 18.09
CA LYS A 600 -17.65 11.64 16.79
C LYS A 600 -18.18 12.99 16.37
N THR A 601 -18.17 13.22 15.05
CA THR A 601 -18.87 14.35 14.46
C THR A 601 -20.39 14.24 14.65
N LYS A 602 -21.11 15.29 14.35
CA LYS A 602 -22.60 15.31 14.38
C LYS A 602 -23.22 14.23 13.49
N GLN A 603 -22.54 13.82 12.41
CA GLN A 603 -22.98 12.73 11.52
C GLN A 603 -22.47 11.35 11.97
N GLY A 604 -21.85 11.25 13.13
CA GLY A 604 -21.42 9.96 13.71
C GLY A 604 -20.07 9.44 13.22
N LYS A 605 -19.29 10.22 12.47
CA LYS A 605 -17.95 9.83 12.02
C LYS A 605 -16.97 9.94 13.19
N VAL A 606 -16.19 8.89 13.47
CA VAL A 606 -15.15 8.89 14.50
C VAL A 606 -14.01 9.79 14.07
N LEU A 607 -13.60 10.74 14.90
CA LEU A 607 -12.60 11.75 14.57
C LEU A 607 -11.26 11.15 14.18
N GLY A 608 -10.78 10.13 14.91
CA GLY A 608 -9.51 9.46 14.62
C GLY A 608 -9.47 8.67 13.30
N HIS A 609 -10.62 8.45 12.66
CA HIS A 609 -10.75 7.78 11.38
C HIS A 609 -11.22 8.69 10.26
N THR A 610 -11.35 9.99 10.54
CA THR A 610 -11.91 10.98 9.63
C THR A 610 -10.88 12.06 9.37
N PRO A 611 -10.53 12.38 8.12
CA PRO A 611 -9.67 13.54 7.83
C PRO A 611 -10.33 14.82 8.31
N ILE A 612 -9.57 15.64 9.00
CA ILE A 612 -10.01 16.96 9.46
C ILE A 612 -9.36 18.03 8.60
N TYR A 613 -10.16 18.88 8.02
CA TYR A 613 -9.73 19.96 7.12
C TYR A 613 -9.63 21.31 7.81
N ILE A 614 -10.45 21.54 8.84
CA ILE A 614 -10.43 22.80 9.60
C ILE A 614 -10.45 22.46 11.08
N VAL A 615 -9.51 23.05 11.81
CA VAL A 615 -9.48 23.11 13.27
C VAL A 615 -9.61 24.58 13.66
N SER A 616 -10.70 24.94 14.28
CA SER A 616 -10.98 26.36 14.57
C SER A 616 -11.52 26.61 15.97
N LEU A 617 -11.34 27.85 16.41
CA LEU A 617 -11.98 28.43 17.57
C LEU A 617 -13.11 29.35 17.10
N TRP A 618 -14.32 29.05 17.56
CA TRP A 618 -15.49 29.90 17.30
C TRP A 618 -15.76 30.83 18.47
N GLY A 619 -15.92 32.11 18.15
CA GLY A 619 -16.03 33.14 19.15
C GLY A 619 -17.36 33.19 19.89
N ASN A 620 -18.49 32.97 19.23
CA ASN A 620 -19.85 33.05 19.77
C ASN A 620 -20.05 34.20 20.75
N GLY A 621 -19.63 35.43 20.38
CA GLY A 621 -19.69 36.59 21.22
C GLY A 621 -18.59 36.70 22.28
N ALA A 622 -17.61 35.80 22.27
CA ALA A 622 -16.41 35.89 23.08
C ALA A 622 -15.60 37.10 22.68
N GLY A 623 -15.01 37.79 23.67
CA GLY A 623 -14.03 38.83 23.40
C GLY A 623 -12.71 38.24 22.97
N GLU A 624 -11.96 37.71 23.92
CA GLU A 624 -10.62 37.18 23.72
C GLU A 624 -10.56 35.72 24.17
N ILE A 625 -9.84 34.90 23.40
CA ILE A 625 -9.54 33.51 23.75
C ILE A 625 -8.03 33.36 23.86
N ASP A 626 -7.54 33.24 25.09
CA ASP A 626 -6.12 33.12 25.41
C ASP A 626 -5.67 31.66 25.20
N VAL A 627 -5.09 31.36 24.04
CA VAL A 627 -4.61 30.02 23.72
C VAL A 627 -3.15 29.85 24.11
N ASN A 628 -2.87 29.00 25.07
CA ASN A 628 -1.51 28.67 25.44
C ASN A 628 -0.89 27.70 24.42
N ASN A 629 -1.56 26.59 24.14
CA ASN A 629 -1.10 25.60 23.19
C ASN A 629 -2.25 24.76 22.64
N LEU A 630 -2.11 24.32 21.39
CA LEU A 630 -2.94 23.31 20.74
C LEU A 630 -2.04 22.27 20.11
N TYR A 631 -2.16 21.01 20.49
CA TYR A 631 -1.26 19.96 20.05
C TYR A 631 -1.93 18.58 20.02
N LEU A 632 -1.31 17.64 19.30
CA LEU A 632 -1.67 16.23 19.28
C LEU A 632 -0.72 15.43 20.17
N THR A 633 -1.25 14.45 20.89
CA THR A 633 -0.49 13.52 21.73
C THR A 633 -1.12 12.14 21.72
N HIS A 634 -0.31 11.09 21.95
CA HIS A 634 -0.81 9.74 22.13
C HIS A 634 -1.37 9.46 23.53
N ASN A 635 -0.88 10.19 24.53
CA ASN A 635 -1.34 10.02 25.90
C ASN A 635 -1.81 11.36 26.46
N ALA A 636 -3.04 11.40 26.97
CA ALA A 636 -3.57 12.60 27.62
C ALA A 636 -2.81 12.99 28.90
N ASP A 637 -2.16 12.04 29.55
CA ASP A 637 -1.38 12.26 30.77
C ASP A 637 0.06 12.72 30.49
N ASP A 638 0.58 12.50 29.25
CA ASP A 638 1.88 13.01 28.78
C ASP A 638 1.85 14.49 28.41
N MET A 639 0.90 15.23 28.96
CA MET A 639 0.79 16.64 28.70
C MET A 639 2.05 17.36 29.15
N PRO A 640 2.79 18.05 28.26
CA PRO A 640 3.82 18.93 28.73
C PRO A 640 3.16 19.90 29.69
N THR A 641 3.55 19.84 30.93
CA THR A 641 3.36 20.99 31.81
C THR A 641 3.83 22.19 31.00
N ALA A 642 3.01 23.21 30.89
CA ALA A 642 3.28 24.41 30.12
C ALA A 642 4.79 24.62 30.06
N ILE A 643 5.35 24.90 28.85
CA ILE A 643 6.67 25.49 28.80
C ILE A 643 6.53 26.78 29.59
N THR A 644 6.71 26.67 30.87
CA THR A 644 7.00 27.88 31.69
C THR A 644 8.19 28.45 30.96
N PRO A 645 8.15 29.66 30.43
CA PRO A 645 9.35 30.30 29.95
C PRO A 645 10.35 30.09 31.09
N ILE A 646 11.43 29.35 30.83
CA ILE A 646 12.51 29.29 31.80
C ILE A 646 12.98 30.73 31.87
N VAL A 647 12.41 31.48 32.77
CA VAL A 647 12.99 32.73 33.24
C VAL A 647 14.25 32.20 33.90
N ASN A 648 15.36 32.23 33.15
CA ASN A 648 16.66 31.92 33.69
C ASN A 648 16.80 32.78 34.93
N ALA A 649 16.76 32.16 36.08
CA ALA A 649 16.91 32.86 37.35
C ALA A 649 18.33 33.46 37.49
N ASN A 650 19.19 33.22 36.51
CA ASN A 650 20.51 33.82 36.40
C ASN A 650 20.64 34.54 35.06
N PRO A 651 20.64 35.89 35.04
CA PRO A 651 20.72 36.70 33.81
C PRO A 651 22.09 36.52 33.10
N ASP A 652 23.10 35.95 33.74
CA ASP A 652 24.46 35.77 33.20
C ASP A 652 24.60 34.53 32.31
N PHE A 653 23.63 33.64 32.32
CA PHE A 653 23.66 32.39 31.52
C PHE A 653 22.36 32.20 30.76
N THR A 654 22.48 31.62 29.53
CA THR A 654 21.34 31.33 28.66
C THR A 654 21.57 30.06 27.87
N ASP A 655 20.45 29.48 27.46
CA ASP A 655 20.42 28.45 26.40
C ASP A 655 20.24 29.12 25.04
N VAL A 656 20.82 28.58 24.00
CA VAL A 656 20.74 29.06 22.63
C VAL A 656 20.01 28.04 21.78
N TYR A 657 18.99 28.49 21.07
CA TYR A 657 18.17 27.67 20.18
C TYR A 657 18.28 28.21 18.74
N ASN A 658 18.25 27.32 17.76
CA ASN A 658 18.04 27.73 16.36
C ASN A 658 16.55 28.03 16.08
N LEU A 659 16.22 28.48 14.86
CA LEU A 659 14.83 28.78 14.46
C LEU A 659 13.87 27.58 14.53
N TYR A 660 14.41 26.37 14.57
CA TYR A 660 13.62 25.14 14.67
C TYR A 660 13.40 24.70 16.12
N GLY A 661 13.75 25.56 17.11
CA GLY A 661 13.61 25.25 18.53
C GLY A 661 14.64 24.26 19.06
N ILE A 662 15.67 23.91 18.27
CA ILE A 662 16.73 23.00 18.69
C ILE A 662 17.73 23.75 19.53
N ARG A 663 17.98 23.29 20.76
CA ARG A 663 19.00 23.83 21.62
C ARG A 663 20.39 23.49 21.05
N VAL A 664 21.10 24.51 20.56
CA VAL A 664 22.45 24.40 20.01
C VAL A 664 23.55 24.61 21.02
N ARG A 665 23.24 25.28 22.14
CA ARG A 665 24.10 25.44 23.32
C ARG A 665 23.25 25.47 24.58
N SER A 666 23.81 24.96 25.68
CA SER A 666 23.16 24.98 26.99
C SER A 666 24.01 25.68 28.00
N HIS A 667 23.36 26.47 28.86
CA HIS A 667 23.96 27.15 30.02
C HIS A 667 25.28 27.87 29.70
N VAL A 668 25.25 28.68 28.63
CA VAL A 668 26.41 29.49 28.20
C VAL A 668 26.26 30.92 28.67
N SER A 669 27.39 31.60 28.96
CA SER A 669 27.32 33.05 29.30
C SER A 669 26.61 33.86 28.23
N THR A 670 25.70 34.72 28.65
CA THR A 670 24.88 35.53 27.73
C THR A 670 25.75 36.40 26.81
N GLU A 671 26.91 36.84 27.27
CA GLU A 671 27.84 37.68 26.51
C GLU A 671 28.44 36.93 25.28
N ILE A 672 28.62 35.64 25.37
CA ILE A 672 29.24 34.82 24.32
C ILE A 672 28.27 33.79 23.74
N ALA A 673 26.99 33.89 24.05
CA ALA A 673 26.00 32.86 23.74
C ALA A 673 26.00 32.42 22.27
N THR A 674 26.21 33.33 21.35
CA THR A 674 26.22 33.09 19.92
C THR A 674 27.62 33.14 19.27
N ALA A 675 28.65 33.37 20.01
CA ALA A 675 30.03 33.46 19.48
C ALA A 675 30.46 32.13 18.85
N GLY A 676 30.94 32.16 17.60
CA GLY A 676 31.41 30.98 16.87
C GLY A 676 30.32 30.01 16.43
N LEU A 677 29.02 30.39 16.47
CA LEU A 677 27.97 29.67 15.78
C LEU A 677 28.03 30.00 14.29
N PRO A 678 27.62 29.05 13.41
CA PRO A 678 27.46 29.30 11.98
C PRO A 678 26.54 30.49 11.70
N PRO A 679 26.70 31.21 10.55
CA PRO A 679 25.76 32.24 10.17
C PRO A 679 24.32 31.73 10.19
N GLY A 680 23.44 32.46 10.84
CA GLY A 680 22.05 32.04 10.99
C GLY A 680 21.28 32.87 12.00
N ILE A 681 20.02 32.49 12.22
CA ILE A 681 19.16 33.11 13.23
C ILE A 681 19.02 32.18 14.41
N TYR A 682 19.22 32.72 15.61
CA TYR A 682 19.18 32.00 16.88
C TYR A 682 18.29 32.71 17.89
N ILE A 683 17.81 32.00 18.89
CA ILE A 683 17.12 32.53 20.06
C ILE A 683 18.03 32.31 21.26
N ALA A 684 18.43 33.39 21.91
CA ALA A 684 19.24 33.39 23.12
C ALA A 684 18.65 34.32 24.15
N GLY A 685 18.41 33.85 25.36
CA GLY A 685 17.79 34.65 26.43
C GLY A 685 16.39 35.19 26.05
N GLY A 686 15.65 34.42 25.25
CA GLY A 686 14.32 34.84 24.75
C GLY A 686 14.37 35.90 23.64
N LYS A 687 15.55 36.26 23.14
CA LYS A 687 15.73 37.25 22.07
C LYS A 687 16.25 36.64 20.80
N LYS A 688 15.75 37.13 19.65
CA LYS A 688 16.24 36.77 18.33
C LYS A 688 17.61 37.40 18.09
N VAL A 689 18.63 36.56 17.77
CA VAL A 689 19.99 37.00 17.47
C VAL A 689 20.39 36.55 16.09
N VAL A 690 20.89 37.44 15.26
CA VAL A 690 21.41 37.12 13.92
C VAL A 690 22.92 37.00 13.99
N VAL A 691 23.45 35.80 13.71
CA VAL A 691 24.90 35.57 13.54
C VAL A 691 25.19 35.77 12.05
N ARG A 692 26.10 36.66 11.71
CA ARG A 692 26.50 36.97 10.31
C ARG A 692 27.78 36.28 9.93
#